data_f2ab6372716f89361229b06c6510bcfa
#
_entry.id   f2ab6372716f89361229b06c6510bcfa
#
_cell.length_a   1.000
_cell.length_b   1.000
_cell.length_c   1.000
_cell.angle_alpha   90.00
_cell.angle_beta   90.00
_cell.angle_gamma   90.00
#
_symmetry.space_group_name_H-M   'P 1'
#
loop_
_entity.id
_entity.type
_entity.pdbx_description
1 polymer ?
#
loop_
_entity_poly.entity_id
_entity_poly.type
_entity_poly.pdbx_seq_one_letter_code
_entity_poly.pdbx_strand_id
1 'polypeptide(L)'
;MSKLTASLLFILFFSFKSHGQLIAVSGVVEDTVNQKGVQNAVVAVLYAKDSVLYKFVRTDAEGKYRLNNLKTGDYLIMTTHPYFAEVIFKLGIAGTETTIPKIALTSKSKLLEEVIVKTGSPIKIKGDTTVYTADSFKVRAGANVQELLRKLPGITVDKDGKITAMGEQVKKVLVDGEEFFGDDPGIATKNLRADIVKEVEVFDKKSDQAAFTGIDDGIKDKTINLKLKDNAKKGYFGKAEAGTDFKNYYNNSVMANAFKGKRKIAAYGIMSNTGQTNLDWDDRNNYGGGMGDNMEVQDNGDILFTGGGGDDNYYGGRGGIPQNWNGGFHYSNKFNNNKQTLNSGYKITKVNSPSGERNFTTNFTGDSSFNSNSIADGFSTKLKQSLNLSFETNIDSSNSLKFTARGNLNNTKNSSNYFLKSTSDKLQPINSIERHTKGESDNSAFNTSLLWKHKFKKLARTLTLNVGYNLARTKSDTYLNSKNEYYKGGVLNSNDTTDLENIKNNNTNSFTTNITYTEPIAKDLFLSFNYAFALTGNENERTSFSKDLNNKYNVRIDSLTNSFLFKQVSHKPGLSFRMVKKKYNYSVGLAVSNTSFKQDNRTQNLFRKYSFTNFFPSASVYKKLSGNGGIRINYNGSTRAPSLDQLQPIVDNTDQVNQYIGNPDLNQSFTHNFNLNYNFYNVLQEKGMWMGIYGNFVQNAFVNERNIDAFGKSISRTVNANGNYYVNLYSNYNFKIKKPNIRISFGPNGNLSRNISFLNNQKAVNTNSNYGLRFGISKEKEKKYDISFNAEITRVNSKSSINTGAQANYWQGSLSTDIEITLPYKFRFETDLNYRTKQKDSRFPAKNTFTTWNASLKRNLFKDKFEAGISVNDILNENRGYDRTFSDNRYAETFYNTLQRFWMLTLTWNFSKNGKPVSDF
;
A
#
# COMPACT_ATOMS: atom_id res chain seq x y z
N MET A 1 -30.23 18.07 34.17
CA MET A 1 -29.91 19.25 33.35
C MET A 1 -29.05 18.86 32.13
N SER A 2 -29.36 17.78 31.40
CA SER A 2 -28.52 17.29 30.28
C SER A 2 -29.29 17.06 28.97
N LYS A 3 -30.55 17.44 28.89
CA LYS A 3 -31.36 17.30 27.65
C LYS A 3 -31.74 18.63 27.00
N LEU A 4 -31.54 19.76 27.67
CA LEU A 4 -31.85 21.10 27.14
C LEU A 4 -30.68 21.74 26.36
N THR A 5 -29.43 21.36 26.62
CA THR A 5 -28.23 21.89 25.95
C THR A 5 -28.01 21.29 24.56
N ALA A 6 -28.45 20.06 24.33
CA ALA A 6 -28.34 19.42 23.01
C ALA A 6 -29.33 19.97 21.98
N SER A 7 -30.49 20.42 22.44
CA SER A 7 -31.54 21.01 21.57
C SER A 7 -31.21 22.46 21.16
N LEU A 8 -30.49 23.21 21.98
CA LEU A 8 -30.08 24.57 21.64
C LEU A 8 -28.93 24.63 20.60
N LEU A 9 -28.05 23.63 20.61
CA LEU A 9 -26.98 23.53 19.61
C LEU A 9 -27.49 23.10 18.20
N PHE A 10 -28.62 22.41 18.15
CA PHE A 10 -29.24 21.97 16.89
C PHE A 10 -30.05 23.10 16.23
N ILE A 11 -30.55 24.07 16.98
CA ILE A 11 -31.33 25.21 16.48
C ILE A 11 -30.43 26.33 15.94
N LEU A 12 -29.19 26.46 16.41
CA LEU A 12 -28.24 27.48 15.94
C LEU A 12 -27.61 27.19 14.55
N PHE A 13 -27.81 25.98 14.04
CA PHE A 13 -27.25 25.59 12.71
C PHE A 13 -28.18 25.85 11.52
N PHE A 14 -29.41 26.34 11.77
CA PHE A 14 -30.42 26.47 10.71
C PHE A 14 -30.75 27.90 10.26
N SER A 15 -30.08 28.94 10.72
CA SER A 15 -30.46 30.32 10.44
C SER A 15 -29.40 31.12 9.69
N PHE A 16 -29.05 30.73 8.46
CA PHE A 16 -28.54 31.69 7.45
C PHE A 16 -28.91 31.21 6.04
N LYS A 17 -30.17 31.48 5.67
CA LYS A 17 -30.51 31.47 4.24
C LYS A 17 -30.27 32.86 3.66
N SER A 18 -29.12 33.08 3.10
CA SER A 18 -28.90 34.14 2.11
C SER A 18 -29.40 33.65 0.75
N HIS A 19 -30.53 34.15 0.31
CA HIS A 19 -31.06 33.89 -1.02
C HIS A 19 -30.33 34.77 -2.04
N GLY A 20 -29.21 34.34 -2.56
CA GLY A 20 -28.70 34.84 -3.84
C GLY A 20 -29.65 34.33 -4.94
N GLN A 21 -30.18 35.19 -5.78
CA GLN A 21 -31.00 34.80 -6.94
C GLN A 21 -30.17 33.85 -7.82
N LEU A 22 -30.66 32.63 -7.97
CA LEU A 22 -30.00 31.57 -8.71
C LEU A 22 -30.70 31.46 -10.07
N ILE A 23 -29.93 31.70 -11.14
CA ILE A 23 -30.41 31.82 -12.52
C ILE A 23 -30.20 30.49 -13.22
N ALA A 24 -31.18 30.08 -14.06
CA ALA A 24 -31.03 28.96 -14.97
C ALA A 24 -30.67 29.46 -16.38
N VAL A 25 -29.71 28.76 -17.00
CA VAL A 25 -29.30 28.99 -18.38
C VAL A 25 -29.60 27.73 -19.18
N SER A 26 -30.35 27.85 -20.28
CA SER A 26 -30.71 26.72 -21.14
C SER A 26 -30.43 27.03 -22.61
N GLY A 27 -30.33 25.98 -23.43
CA GLY A 27 -30.10 26.11 -24.87
C GLY A 27 -29.99 24.75 -25.55
N VAL A 28 -29.66 24.80 -26.86
CA VAL A 28 -29.48 23.61 -27.70
C VAL A 28 -28.13 23.66 -28.39
N VAL A 29 -27.46 22.53 -28.48
CA VAL A 29 -26.22 22.33 -29.25
C VAL A 29 -26.54 21.52 -30.50
N GLU A 30 -26.26 22.07 -31.67
CA GLU A 30 -26.57 21.45 -32.97
C GLU A 30 -25.32 21.31 -33.84
N ASP A 31 -25.31 20.30 -34.71
CA ASP A 31 -24.33 20.15 -35.79
C ASP A 31 -24.62 21.13 -36.93
N THR A 32 -23.64 21.93 -37.33
CA THR A 32 -23.76 22.90 -38.45
C THR A 32 -24.09 22.26 -39.78
N VAL A 33 -23.84 20.98 -39.99
CA VAL A 33 -24.02 20.25 -41.25
C VAL A 33 -25.39 19.59 -41.32
N ASN A 34 -25.73 18.85 -40.28
CA ASN A 34 -26.93 18.00 -40.30
C ASN A 34 -28.10 18.63 -39.55
N GLN A 35 -27.91 19.78 -38.91
CA GLN A 35 -28.90 20.50 -38.08
C GLN A 35 -29.58 19.60 -37.04
N LYS A 36 -28.89 18.55 -36.61
CA LYS A 36 -29.33 17.63 -35.55
C LYS A 36 -28.69 17.99 -34.22
N GLY A 37 -29.41 17.77 -33.13
CA GLY A 37 -28.88 17.94 -31.78
C GLY A 37 -27.67 17.10 -31.55
N VAL A 38 -26.61 17.68 -30.96
CA VAL A 38 -25.37 16.97 -30.62
C VAL A 38 -25.50 16.42 -29.22
N GLN A 39 -25.67 15.10 -29.10
CA GLN A 39 -25.74 14.39 -27.84
C GLN A 39 -24.38 14.33 -27.13
N ASN A 40 -24.37 14.45 -25.82
CA ASN A 40 -23.17 14.38 -24.99
C ASN A 40 -22.14 15.49 -25.21
N ALA A 41 -22.50 16.59 -25.87
CA ALA A 41 -21.66 17.78 -25.88
C ALA A 41 -21.54 18.36 -24.45
N VAL A 42 -20.35 18.77 -24.07
CA VAL A 42 -20.11 19.43 -22.78
C VAL A 42 -20.28 20.92 -22.96
N VAL A 43 -21.25 21.52 -22.26
CA VAL A 43 -21.44 22.96 -22.17
C VAL A 43 -20.88 23.42 -20.81
N ALA A 44 -19.77 24.12 -20.83
CA ALA A 44 -19.06 24.60 -19.66
C ALA A 44 -19.20 26.12 -19.54
N VAL A 45 -19.43 26.59 -18.31
CA VAL A 45 -19.47 28.01 -17.94
C VAL A 45 -18.17 28.32 -17.22
N LEU A 46 -17.43 29.29 -17.71
CA LEU A 46 -16.16 29.74 -17.15
C LEU A 46 -16.30 31.19 -16.69
N TYR A 47 -15.60 31.60 -15.65
CA TYR A 47 -15.53 33.02 -15.30
C TYR A 47 -14.83 33.79 -16.40
N ALA A 48 -15.42 34.90 -16.84
CA ALA A 48 -14.87 35.72 -17.94
C ALA A 48 -13.50 36.32 -17.62
N LYS A 49 -13.22 36.56 -16.34
CA LYS A 49 -12.00 37.20 -15.86
C LYS A 49 -10.75 36.30 -15.96
N ASP A 50 -10.87 35.00 -15.71
CA ASP A 50 -9.74 34.10 -15.53
C ASP A 50 -9.93 32.72 -16.19
N SER A 51 -11.03 32.54 -16.95
CA SER A 51 -11.38 31.30 -17.65
C SER A 51 -11.45 30.07 -16.75
N VAL A 52 -11.67 30.25 -15.44
CA VAL A 52 -11.81 29.15 -14.49
C VAL A 52 -13.19 28.54 -14.61
N LEU A 53 -13.28 27.21 -14.60
CA LEU A 53 -14.52 26.48 -14.68
C LEU A 53 -15.42 26.79 -13.47
N TYR A 54 -16.58 27.36 -13.76
CA TYR A 54 -17.62 27.60 -12.78
C TYR A 54 -18.59 26.42 -12.68
N LYS A 55 -19.10 25.93 -13.86
CA LYS A 55 -20.07 24.86 -13.95
C LYS A 55 -20.09 24.25 -15.34
N PHE A 56 -20.59 23.02 -15.46
CA PHE A 56 -20.84 22.37 -16.76
C PHE A 56 -22.05 21.45 -16.73
N VAL A 57 -22.56 21.15 -17.93
CA VAL A 57 -23.61 20.15 -18.16
C VAL A 57 -23.34 19.46 -19.51
N ARG A 58 -23.93 18.30 -19.75
CA ARG A 58 -23.96 17.65 -21.05
C ARG A 58 -25.34 17.75 -21.66
N THR A 59 -25.35 17.81 -23.00
CA THR A 59 -26.57 17.76 -23.77
C THR A 59 -27.20 16.36 -23.74
N ASP A 60 -28.53 16.33 -23.78
CA ASP A 60 -29.33 15.12 -23.96
C ASP A 60 -29.29 14.59 -25.40
N ALA A 61 -30.16 13.64 -25.74
CA ALA A 61 -30.24 13.03 -27.06
C ALA A 61 -30.65 14.05 -28.16
N GLU A 62 -31.43 15.07 -27.81
CA GLU A 62 -31.89 16.15 -28.67
C GLU A 62 -30.94 17.35 -28.69
N GLY A 63 -29.78 17.26 -28.04
CA GLY A 63 -28.82 18.35 -27.94
C GLY A 63 -29.17 19.44 -26.91
N LYS A 64 -30.23 19.26 -26.13
CA LYS A 64 -30.67 20.26 -25.16
C LYS A 64 -29.85 20.20 -23.89
N TYR A 65 -29.65 21.34 -23.22
CA TYR A 65 -29.00 21.43 -21.94
C TYR A 65 -29.64 22.48 -21.05
N ARG A 66 -29.51 22.32 -19.73
CA ARG A 66 -29.93 23.27 -18.70
C ARG A 66 -28.92 23.33 -17.56
N LEU A 67 -28.41 24.52 -17.35
CA LEU A 67 -27.49 24.87 -16.26
C LEU A 67 -28.25 25.65 -15.21
N ASN A 68 -28.55 25.05 -14.06
CA ASN A 68 -29.25 25.68 -12.95
C ASN A 68 -28.27 26.31 -11.96
N ASN A 69 -28.73 27.29 -11.18
CA ASN A 69 -27.99 27.89 -10.06
C ASN A 69 -26.71 28.62 -10.48
N LEU A 70 -26.80 29.44 -11.51
CA LEU A 70 -25.75 30.38 -11.87
C LEU A 70 -25.99 31.72 -11.13
N LYS A 71 -24.94 32.46 -10.87
CA LYS A 71 -25.03 33.82 -10.33
C LYS A 71 -25.02 34.83 -11.48
N THR A 72 -25.57 36.02 -11.23
CA THR A 72 -25.39 37.17 -12.14
C THR A 72 -23.92 37.49 -12.34
N GLY A 73 -23.52 37.79 -13.57
CA GLY A 73 -22.16 38.13 -13.92
C GLY A 73 -21.77 37.77 -15.36
N ASP A 74 -20.54 38.12 -15.73
CA ASP A 74 -19.97 37.83 -17.05
C ASP A 74 -19.26 36.48 -17.05
N TYR A 75 -19.61 35.66 -18.03
CA TYR A 75 -19.08 34.30 -18.19
C TYR A 75 -18.61 34.04 -19.61
N LEU A 76 -17.75 33.04 -19.76
CA LEU A 76 -17.46 32.43 -21.06
C LEU A 76 -18.22 31.11 -21.10
N ILE A 77 -19.01 30.91 -22.15
CA ILE A 77 -19.64 29.62 -22.45
C ILE A 77 -18.73 28.90 -23.43
N MET A 78 -18.27 27.73 -23.03
CA MET A 78 -17.46 26.85 -23.88
C MET A 78 -18.20 25.56 -24.13
N THR A 79 -18.37 25.21 -25.40
CA THR A 79 -19.00 23.95 -25.79
C THR A 79 -17.98 23.07 -26.50
N THR A 80 -17.80 21.84 -26.04
CA THR A 80 -16.82 20.90 -26.59
C THR A 80 -17.44 19.51 -26.80
N HIS A 81 -16.98 18.83 -27.84
CA HIS A 81 -17.35 17.45 -28.15
C HIS A 81 -16.19 16.75 -28.87
N PRO A 82 -15.95 15.42 -28.69
CA PRO A 82 -14.82 14.71 -29.26
C PRO A 82 -14.65 14.84 -30.78
N TYR A 83 -15.77 14.92 -31.51
CA TYR A 83 -15.78 14.93 -32.97
C TYR A 83 -16.02 16.32 -33.57
N PHE A 84 -16.29 17.35 -32.75
CA PHE A 84 -16.58 18.70 -33.17
C PHE A 84 -15.54 19.69 -32.68
N ALA A 85 -15.43 20.82 -33.38
CA ALA A 85 -14.62 21.94 -32.92
C ALA A 85 -15.27 22.61 -31.71
N GLU A 86 -14.41 23.13 -30.83
CA GLU A 86 -14.86 23.86 -29.67
C GLU A 86 -15.38 25.23 -30.04
N VAL A 87 -16.48 25.65 -29.42
CA VAL A 87 -17.06 26.98 -29.56
C VAL A 87 -17.02 27.69 -28.22
N ILE A 88 -16.47 28.92 -28.18
CA ILE A 88 -16.39 29.76 -26.99
C ILE A 88 -16.96 31.14 -27.32
N PHE A 89 -17.84 31.64 -26.44
CA PHE A 89 -18.36 32.99 -26.54
C PHE A 89 -18.64 33.57 -25.15
N LYS A 90 -18.68 34.93 -25.06
CA LYS A 90 -19.00 35.65 -23.83
C LYS A 90 -20.51 35.70 -23.64
N LEU A 91 -20.95 35.52 -22.38
CA LEU A 91 -22.34 35.62 -21.98
C LEU A 91 -22.46 36.40 -20.67
N GLY A 92 -23.17 37.53 -20.70
CA GLY A 92 -23.60 38.21 -19.49
C GLY A 92 -24.90 37.59 -18.99
N ILE A 93 -24.91 37.14 -17.73
CA ILE A 93 -26.08 36.57 -17.07
C ILE A 93 -26.71 37.64 -16.18
N ALA A 94 -27.89 38.10 -16.56
CA ALA A 94 -28.69 39.04 -15.80
C ALA A 94 -30.16 38.59 -15.81
N GLY A 95 -30.87 38.69 -14.70
CA GLY A 95 -32.27 38.30 -14.56
C GLY A 95 -32.54 36.93 -13.99
N THR A 96 -33.72 36.38 -14.19
CA THR A 96 -34.17 35.13 -13.56
C THR A 96 -33.96 33.86 -14.42
N GLU A 97 -33.95 33.99 -15.74
CA GLU A 97 -33.68 32.88 -16.66
C GLU A 97 -33.02 33.47 -17.95
N THR A 98 -32.04 32.79 -18.48
CA THR A 98 -31.35 33.18 -19.74
C THR A 98 -31.36 31.99 -20.68
N THR A 99 -31.94 32.19 -21.88
CA THR A 99 -31.90 31.23 -22.98
C THR A 99 -30.79 31.59 -23.91
N ILE A 100 -29.83 30.70 -24.14
CA ILE A 100 -28.76 30.88 -25.10
C ILE A 100 -29.27 30.52 -26.49
N PRO A 101 -29.00 31.36 -27.52
CA PRO A 101 -29.25 30.95 -28.91
C PRO A 101 -28.55 29.64 -29.22
N LYS A 102 -29.03 28.93 -30.22
CA LYS A 102 -28.45 27.65 -30.67
C LYS A 102 -26.93 27.72 -30.78
N ILE A 103 -26.24 26.78 -30.16
CA ILE A 103 -24.78 26.64 -30.26
C ILE A 103 -24.49 25.68 -31.43
N ALA A 104 -23.95 26.18 -32.50
CA ALA A 104 -23.63 25.42 -33.70
C ALA A 104 -22.19 24.87 -33.61
N LEU A 105 -22.04 23.55 -33.60
CA LEU A 105 -20.74 22.87 -33.61
C LEU A 105 -20.38 22.40 -35.02
N THR A 106 -19.16 22.67 -35.47
CA THR A 106 -18.64 22.21 -36.75
C THR A 106 -17.76 20.99 -36.59
N SER A 107 -17.97 19.96 -37.38
CA SER A 107 -17.16 18.74 -37.38
C SER A 107 -15.68 19.03 -37.60
N LYS A 108 -14.81 18.39 -36.81
CA LYS A 108 -13.34 18.54 -36.93
C LYS A 108 -12.78 18.14 -38.27
N SER A 109 -13.46 17.28 -39.02
CA SER A 109 -13.10 16.92 -40.40
C SER A 109 -13.23 18.05 -41.41
N LYS A 110 -14.04 19.07 -41.12
CA LYS A 110 -14.25 20.25 -41.98
C LYS A 110 -13.32 21.45 -41.65
N LEU A 111 -12.69 21.43 -40.53
CA LEU A 111 -11.94 22.60 -39.99
C LEU A 111 -10.43 22.58 -40.22
N LEU A 112 -9.94 21.79 -41.16
CA LEU A 112 -8.49 21.70 -41.47
C LEU A 112 -7.92 23.02 -42.09
N GLU A 113 -8.69 24.08 -42.26
CA GLU A 113 -8.26 25.32 -42.96
C GLU A 113 -8.22 26.62 -42.12
N GLU A 114 -8.66 26.63 -40.84
CA GLU A 114 -8.57 27.86 -40.01
C GLU A 114 -7.87 27.69 -38.69
N VAL A 115 -6.81 28.47 -38.49
CA VAL A 115 -6.08 28.57 -37.23
C VAL A 115 -6.85 29.45 -36.25
N ILE A 116 -7.48 28.83 -35.24
CA ILE A 116 -8.13 29.55 -34.14
C ILE A 116 -7.28 29.44 -32.87
N VAL A 117 -6.95 30.57 -32.25
CA VAL A 117 -6.29 30.64 -30.96
C VAL A 117 -7.24 30.15 -29.87
N LYS A 118 -6.90 29.04 -29.21
CA LYS A 118 -7.78 28.33 -28.28
C LYS A 118 -7.41 28.55 -26.83
N THR A 119 -8.35 28.99 -26.01
CA THR A 119 -8.38 28.71 -24.56
C THR A 119 -8.75 27.23 -24.34
N GLY A 120 -7.88 26.49 -23.66
CA GLY A 120 -8.01 25.04 -23.55
C GLY A 120 -9.21 24.58 -22.68
N SER A 121 -9.86 23.49 -23.05
CA SER A 121 -10.92 22.84 -22.25
C SER A 121 -10.42 22.41 -20.86
N PRO A 122 -11.18 22.65 -19.77
CA PRO A 122 -10.83 22.19 -18.41
C PRO A 122 -10.63 20.68 -18.31
N ILE A 123 -11.42 19.91 -19.06
CA ILE A 123 -11.36 18.44 -19.08
C ILE A 123 -11.47 17.95 -20.51
N LYS A 124 -10.50 17.15 -20.95
CA LYS A 124 -10.45 16.51 -22.27
C LYS A 124 -10.38 15.00 -22.11
N ILE A 125 -11.04 14.27 -22.97
CA ILE A 125 -10.93 12.80 -23.01
C ILE A 125 -10.22 12.43 -24.32
N LYS A 126 -9.03 11.86 -24.21
CA LYS A 126 -8.22 11.38 -25.34
C LYS A 126 -8.12 9.85 -25.26
N GLY A 127 -8.97 9.15 -26.01
CA GLY A 127 -9.00 7.68 -25.93
C GLY A 127 -9.44 7.19 -24.54
N ASP A 128 -8.55 6.52 -23.84
CA ASP A 128 -8.73 6.04 -22.47
C ASP A 128 -8.21 7.03 -21.39
N THR A 129 -7.58 8.11 -21.84
CA THR A 129 -6.94 9.10 -20.95
C THR A 129 -7.86 10.28 -20.68
N THR A 130 -8.11 10.58 -19.43
CA THR A 130 -8.76 11.82 -19.00
C THR A 130 -7.69 12.87 -18.69
N VAL A 131 -7.74 14.00 -19.38
CA VAL A 131 -6.79 15.11 -19.24
C VAL A 131 -7.48 16.28 -18.57
N TYR A 132 -6.93 16.77 -17.48
CA TYR A 132 -7.37 17.97 -16.77
C TYR A 132 -6.37 19.10 -17.00
N THR A 133 -6.85 20.28 -17.41
CA THR A 133 -6.02 21.49 -17.47
C THR A 133 -5.90 22.05 -16.06
N ALA A 134 -4.71 22.00 -15.46
CA ALA A 134 -4.52 22.30 -14.04
C ALA A 134 -4.96 23.72 -13.65
N ASP A 135 -4.68 24.72 -14.49
CA ASP A 135 -5.04 26.12 -14.23
C ASP A 135 -6.56 26.36 -14.21
N SER A 136 -7.37 25.43 -14.71
CA SER A 136 -8.83 25.52 -14.65
C SER A 136 -9.40 25.11 -13.28
N PHE A 137 -8.57 24.61 -12.37
CA PHE A 137 -8.97 24.16 -11.03
C PHE A 137 -8.21 24.97 -9.99
N LYS A 138 -8.90 25.90 -9.37
CA LYS A 138 -8.26 26.81 -8.39
C LYS A 138 -7.84 26.10 -7.13
N VAL A 139 -6.59 26.26 -6.79
CA VAL A 139 -6.03 25.88 -5.50
C VAL A 139 -5.44 27.13 -4.82
N ARG A 140 -5.14 27.04 -3.52
CA ARG A 140 -4.50 28.13 -2.80
C ARG A 140 -3.08 28.38 -3.32
N ALA A 141 -2.55 29.57 -3.09
CA ALA A 141 -1.15 29.88 -3.38
C ALA A 141 -0.25 28.98 -2.52
N GLY A 142 0.77 28.38 -3.16
CA GLY A 142 1.66 27.44 -2.48
C GLY A 142 1.09 26.03 -2.28
N ALA A 143 -0.12 25.75 -2.77
CA ALA A 143 -0.72 24.41 -2.74
C ALA A 143 0.17 23.38 -3.43
N ASN A 144 0.18 22.17 -2.90
CA ASN A 144 0.82 21.04 -3.55
C ASN A 144 -0.11 20.36 -4.59
N VAL A 145 0.44 19.44 -5.36
CA VAL A 145 -0.32 18.69 -6.36
C VAL A 145 -1.45 17.88 -5.72
N GLN A 146 -1.28 17.37 -4.51
CA GLN A 146 -2.32 16.65 -3.81
C GLN A 146 -3.58 17.50 -3.61
N GLU A 147 -3.44 18.76 -3.24
CA GLU A 147 -4.55 19.70 -3.12
C GLU A 147 -5.21 19.98 -4.48
N LEU A 148 -4.43 20.03 -5.56
CA LEU A 148 -4.97 20.11 -6.91
C LEU A 148 -5.78 18.85 -7.26
N LEU A 149 -5.24 17.66 -6.98
CA LEU A 149 -5.90 16.39 -7.28
C LEU A 149 -7.25 16.26 -6.56
N ARG A 150 -7.36 16.74 -5.32
CA ARG A 150 -8.64 16.77 -4.57
C ARG A 150 -9.71 17.59 -5.26
N LYS A 151 -9.33 18.57 -6.11
CA LYS A 151 -10.28 19.40 -6.86
C LYS A 151 -10.73 18.78 -8.17
N LEU A 152 -10.01 17.77 -8.67
CA LEU A 152 -10.31 17.17 -9.97
C LEU A 152 -11.49 16.21 -9.87
N PRO A 153 -12.53 16.35 -10.72
CA PRO A 153 -13.66 15.43 -10.74
C PRO A 153 -13.22 13.99 -11.00
N GLY A 154 -13.66 13.07 -10.14
CA GLY A 154 -13.33 11.66 -10.25
C GLY A 154 -12.02 11.25 -9.58
N ILE A 155 -11.34 12.17 -8.89
CA ILE A 155 -10.18 11.88 -8.06
C ILE A 155 -10.54 12.18 -6.60
N THR A 156 -10.13 11.28 -5.72
CA THR A 156 -10.20 11.47 -4.27
C THR A 156 -8.84 11.21 -3.66
N VAL A 157 -8.48 11.99 -2.65
CA VAL A 157 -7.23 11.81 -1.90
C VAL A 157 -7.60 11.80 -0.44
N ASP A 158 -7.31 10.70 0.22
CA ASP A 158 -7.59 10.55 1.66
C ASP A 158 -6.56 11.33 2.53
N LYS A 159 -6.72 11.24 3.84
CA LYS A 159 -5.84 11.92 4.81
C LYS A 159 -4.40 11.42 4.75
N ASP A 160 -4.22 10.15 4.43
CA ASP A 160 -2.90 9.51 4.37
C ASP A 160 -2.20 9.78 3.03
N GLY A 161 -2.89 10.46 2.10
CA GLY A 161 -2.39 10.81 0.77
C GLY A 161 -2.65 9.76 -0.30
N LYS A 162 -3.37 8.70 0.03
CA LYS A 162 -3.76 7.67 -0.94
C LYS A 162 -4.73 8.24 -1.96
N ILE A 163 -4.38 8.09 -3.21
CA ILE A 163 -5.13 8.66 -4.34
C ILE A 163 -5.98 7.57 -4.96
N THR A 164 -7.26 7.86 -5.13
CA THR A 164 -8.18 7.04 -5.91
C THR A 164 -8.66 7.84 -7.11
N ALA A 165 -8.49 7.34 -8.31
CA ALA A 165 -8.92 7.98 -9.54
C ALA A 165 -9.88 7.09 -10.31
N MET A 166 -11.04 7.62 -10.68
CA MET A 166 -12.09 6.90 -11.39
C MET A 166 -12.54 5.60 -10.70
N GLY A 167 -12.52 5.58 -9.35
CA GLY A 167 -12.90 4.44 -8.53
C GLY A 167 -11.79 3.41 -8.29
N GLU A 168 -10.60 3.59 -8.86
CA GLU A 168 -9.45 2.70 -8.68
C GLU A 168 -8.31 3.41 -7.97
N GLN A 169 -7.58 2.69 -7.13
CA GLN A 169 -6.39 3.23 -6.49
C GLN A 169 -5.32 3.57 -7.54
N VAL A 170 -4.78 4.77 -7.45
CA VAL A 170 -3.64 5.20 -8.27
C VAL A 170 -2.39 4.53 -7.72
N LYS A 171 -1.75 3.73 -8.56
CA LYS A 171 -0.52 3.02 -8.19
C LYS A 171 0.73 3.79 -8.58
N LYS A 172 0.64 4.66 -9.59
CA LYS A 172 1.80 5.40 -10.12
C LYS A 172 1.49 6.86 -10.38
N VAL A 173 2.42 7.73 -10.04
CA VAL A 173 2.43 9.12 -10.48
C VAL A 173 3.67 9.40 -11.29
N LEU A 174 3.47 9.83 -12.52
CA LEU A 174 4.54 10.21 -13.45
C LEU A 174 4.66 11.73 -13.49
N VAL A 175 5.84 12.22 -13.77
CA VAL A 175 6.11 13.64 -14.05
C VAL A 175 6.72 13.75 -15.44
N ASP A 176 6.00 14.37 -16.38
CA ASP A 176 6.33 14.41 -17.82
C ASP A 176 6.53 13.00 -18.43
N GLY A 177 5.70 12.03 -17.99
CA GLY A 177 5.74 10.65 -18.47
C GLY A 177 6.79 9.75 -17.82
N GLU A 178 7.59 10.28 -16.91
CA GLU A 178 8.64 9.53 -16.20
C GLU A 178 8.26 9.24 -14.76
N GLU A 179 8.66 8.10 -14.25
CA GLU A 179 8.58 7.79 -12.82
C GLU A 179 9.43 8.79 -12.05
N PHE A 180 8.83 9.44 -11.06
CA PHE A 180 9.48 10.43 -10.23
C PHE A 180 9.55 9.88 -8.80
N PHE A 181 10.76 9.62 -8.31
CA PHE A 181 11.01 8.90 -7.05
C PHE A 181 10.45 7.47 -6.99
N GLY A 182 10.45 6.74 -8.11
CA GLY A 182 9.87 5.40 -8.17
C GLY A 182 8.35 5.41 -8.37
N ASP A 183 7.68 4.41 -7.84
CA ASP A 183 6.24 4.20 -8.06
C ASP A 183 5.35 4.95 -7.05
N ASP A 184 5.91 5.85 -6.21
CA ASP A 184 5.17 6.48 -5.13
C ASP A 184 4.34 7.69 -5.58
N PRO A 185 3.00 7.60 -5.54
CA PRO A 185 2.13 8.73 -5.80
C PRO A 185 2.29 9.88 -4.81
N GLY A 186 2.61 9.56 -3.54
CA GLY A 186 2.65 10.53 -2.44
C GLY A 186 3.77 11.54 -2.58
N ILE A 187 4.98 11.10 -2.92
CA ILE A 187 6.14 12.01 -3.04
C ILE A 187 5.91 13.07 -4.09
N ALA A 188 5.48 12.67 -5.28
CA ALA A 188 5.22 13.62 -6.35
C ALA A 188 4.10 14.58 -5.96
N THR A 189 3.03 14.11 -5.36
CA THR A 189 1.83 14.91 -5.12
C THR A 189 1.91 15.80 -3.89
N LYS A 190 2.59 15.38 -2.84
CA LYS A 190 2.76 16.18 -1.61
C LYS A 190 3.86 17.24 -1.73
N ASN A 191 4.88 16.98 -2.53
CA ASN A 191 6.07 17.81 -2.59
C ASN A 191 6.16 18.70 -3.84
N LEU A 192 5.48 18.33 -4.93
CA LEU A 192 5.37 19.20 -6.09
C LEU A 192 4.28 20.25 -5.87
N ARG A 193 4.57 21.49 -6.26
CA ARG A 193 3.59 22.57 -6.21
C ARG A 193 2.58 22.44 -7.35
N ALA A 194 1.33 22.73 -7.08
CA ALA A 194 0.26 22.67 -8.07
C ALA A 194 0.46 23.70 -9.21
N ASP A 195 1.03 24.85 -8.92
CA ASP A 195 1.22 25.94 -9.90
C ASP A 195 2.22 25.63 -11.01
N ILE A 196 3.08 24.62 -10.83
CA ILE A 196 4.01 24.16 -11.86
C ILE A 196 3.38 23.15 -12.83
N VAL A 197 2.19 22.62 -12.51
CA VAL A 197 1.51 21.63 -13.33
C VAL A 197 0.68 22.32 -14.42
N LYS A 198 0.82 21.85 -15.66
CA LYS A 198 0.05 22.28 -16.82
C LYS A 198 -1.19 21.43 -17.02
N GLU A 199 -1.00 20.11 -17.01
CA GLU A 199 -2.06 19.14 -17.23
C GLU A 199 -1.88 17.96 -16.26
N VAL A 200 -2.99 17.39 -15.83
CA VAL A 200 -3.05 16.13 -15.10
C VAL A 200 -3.73 15.11 -15.99
N GLU A 201 -3.01 14.06 -16.37
CA GLU A 201 -3.52 12.96 -17.18
C GLU A 201 -3.79 11.75 -16.31
N VAL A 202 -4.98 11.17 -16.42
CA VAL A 202 -5.39 9.96 -15.71
C VAL A 202 -5.68 8.85 -16.73
N PHE A 203 -4.97 7.75 -16.64
CA PHE A 203 -5.09 6.62 -17.58
C PHE A 203 -4.67 5.30 -16.94
N ASP A 204 -4.96 4.21 -17.65
CA ASP A 204 -4.51 2.88 -17.28
C ASP A 204 -3.18 2.59 -18.00
N LYS A 205 -2.07 2.66 -17.24
CA LYS A 205 -0.74 2.32 -17.78
C LYS A 205 -0.67 0.80 -17.96
N LYS A 206 -0.43 0.38 -19.18
CA LYS A 206 -0.21 -1.02 -19.52
C LYS A 206 1.14 -1.50 -18.98
N SER A 207 1.30 -2.81 -18.79
CA SER A 207 2.61 -3.40 -18.52
C SER A 207 3.64 -3.06 -19.61
N ASP A 208 4.92 -3.12 -19.29
CA ASP A 208 5.99 -2.91 -20.28
C ASP A 208 5.89 -3.90 -21.47
N GLN A 209 5.44 -5.12 -21.19
CA GLN A 209 5.19 -6.14 -22.20
C GLN A 209 3.97 -5.79 -23.06
N ALA A 210 2.84 -5.41 -22.46
CA ALA A 210 1.63 -5.02 -23.19
C ALA A 210 1.83 -3.74 -24.01
N ALA A 211 2.56 -2.78 -23.48
CA ALA A 211 2.93 -1.56 -24.19
C ALA A 211 3.85 -1.87 -25.39
N PHE A 212 4.75 -2.83 -25.23
CA PHE A 212 5.67 -3.27 -26.29
C PHE A 212 4.99 -4.10 -27.37
N THR A 213 4.16 -5.06 -26.96
CA THR A 213 3.48 -5.97 -27.90
C THR A 213 2.27 -5.37 -28.57
N GLY A 214 1.71 -4.30 -27.99
CA GLY A 214 0.40 -3.77 -28.37
C GLY A 214 -0.77 -4.64 -27.89
N ILE A 215 -0.48 -5.75 -27.19
CA ILE A 215 -1.47 -6.69 -26.67
C ILE A 215 -1.73 -6.37 -25.21
N ASP A 216 -2.99 -6.15 -24.86
CA ASP A 216 -3.41 -5.96 -23.49
C ASP A 216 -3.28 -7.31 -22.73
N ASP A 217 -2.32 -7.40 -21.81
CA ASP A 217 -2.10 -8.57 -20.96
C ASP A 217 -3.02 -8.60 -19.73
N GLY A 218 -3.92 -7.63 -19.64
CA GLY A 218 -4.83 -7.48 -18.51
C GLY A 218 -4.19 -6.81 -17.28
N ILE A 219 -2.87 -6.57 -17.31
CA ILE A 219 -2.15 -5.84 -16.25
C ILE A 219 -2.21 -4.36 -16.58
N LYS A 220 -2.92 -3.61 -15.74
CA LYS A 220 -3.06 -2.15 -15.86
C LYS A 220 -2.90 -1.52 -14.50
N ASP A 221 -2.07 -0.50 -14.44
CA ASP A 221 -1.91 0.32 -13.26
C ASP A 221 -2.60 1.66 -13.48
N LYS A 222 -3.58 1.99 -12.65
CA LYS A 222 -4.17 3.33 -12.65
C LYS A 222 -3.05 4.34 -12.37
N THR A 223 -2.82 5.23 -13.31
CA THR A 223 -1.67 6.12 -13.34
C THR A 223 -2.11 7.57 -13.52
N ILE A 224 -1.48 8.46 -12.80
CA ILE A 224 -1.57 9.91 -12.99
C ILE A 224 -0.26 10.38 -13.60
N ASN A 225 -0.31 11.13 -14.70
CA ASN A 225 0.84 11.81 -15.25
C ASN A 225 0.70 13.33 -15.09
N LEU A 226 1.64 13.94 -14.41
CA LEU A 226 1.71 15.38 -14.19
C LEU A 226 2.57 15.99 -15.29
N LYS A 227 1.96 16.64 -16.27
CA LYS A 227 2.71 17.43 -17.25
C LYS A 227 3.05 18.79 -16.67
N LEU A 228 4.32 19.09 -16.63
CA LEU A 228 4.80 20.36 -16.12
C LEU A 228 4.69 21.48 -17.17
N LYS A 229 4.51 22.72 -16.70
CA LYS A 229 4.65 23.92 -17.51
C LYS A 229 6.10 24.03 -18.01
N ASP A 230 6.32 24.59 -19.20
CA ASP A 230 7.66 24.61 -19.81
C ASP A 230 8.69 25.41 -18.98
N ASN A 231 8.24 26.46 -18.29
CA ASN A 231 9.05 27.22 -17.35
C ASN A 231 9.41 26.43 -16.07
N ALA A 232 8.63 25.42 -15.70
CA ALA A 232 8.86 24.58 -14.53
C ALA A 232 9.80 23.39 -14.79
N LYS A 233 10.10 23.10 -16.05
CA LYS A 233 11.07 22.07 -16.45
C LYS A 233 12.53 22.49 -16.23
N LYS A 234 12.75 23.73 -15.80
CA LYS A 234 14.08 24.29 -15.47
C LYS A 234 13.98 25.05 -14.16
N GLY A 235 14.76 24.64 -13.15
CA GLY A 235 14.78 25.34 -11.87
C GLY A 235 15.04 24.40 -10.69
N TYR A 236 14.91 24.94 -9.50
CA TYR A 236 14.95 24.17 -8.27
C TYR A 236 13.78 24.55 -7.36
N PHE A 237 13.32 23.60 -6.58
CA PHE A 237 12.26 23.80 -5.59
C PHE A 237 12.42 22.81 -4.46
N GLY A 238 11.88 23.15 -3.31
CA GLY A 238 11.96 22.28 -2.16
C GLY A 238 11.22 22.82 -0.95
N LYS A 239 11.33 22.05 0.12
CA LYS A 239 10.71 22.32 1.41
C LYS A 239 11.73 22.00 2.49
N ALA A 240 11.82 22.83 3.50
CA ALA A 240 12.50 22.53 4.76
C ALA A 240 11.53 22.78 5.90
N GLU A 241 11.42 21.82 6.81
CA GLU A 241 10.53 21.88 7.95
C GLU A 241 11.31 21.55 9.22
N ALA A 242 11.15 22.38 10.24
CA ALA A 242 11.67 22.17 11.59
C ALA A 242 10.51 22.17 12.57
N GLY A 243 10.39 21.11 13.34
CA GLY A 243 9.38 20.94 14.38
C GLY A 243 10.01 20.51 15.70
N THR A 244 9.59 21.12 16.81
CA THR A 244 10.11 20.80 18.16
C THR A 244 9.14 21.20 19.26
N ASP A 245 9.18 20.48 20.37
CA ASP A 245 8.56 20.87 21.64
C ASP A 245 9.55 21.52 22.63
N PHE A 246 10.81 21.73 22.18
CA PHE A 246 11.95 22.22 22.96
C PHE A 246 12.36 21.36 24.17
N LYS A 247 11.83 20.16 24.28
CA LYS A 247 12.16 19.21 25.36
C LYS A 247 12.62 17.85 24.84
N ASN A 248 11.67 17.11 24.32
CA ASN A 248 11.85 15.68 24.03
C ASN A 248 11.59 15.32 22.57
N TYR A 249 10.70 16.07 21.90
CA TYR A 249 10.21 15.70 20.58
C TYR A 249 10.71 16.65 19.50
N TYR A 250 11.08 16.04 18.38
CA TYR A 250 11.48 16.79 17.18
C TYR A 250 10.98 16.06 15.92
N ASN A 251 10.72 16.86 14.88
CA ASN A 251 10.32 16.38 13.57
C ASN A 251 10.86 17.34 12.50
N ASN A 252 11.97 16.98 11.89
CA ASN A 252 12.68 17.82 10.94
C ASN A 252 12.75 17.11 9.58
N SER A 253 12.50 17.86 8.51
CA SER A 253 12.64 17.33 7.16
C SER A 253 13.14 18.37 6.19
N VAL A 254 13.90 17.93 5.19
CA VAL A 254 14.31 18.74 4.05
C VAL A 254 14.16 17.94 2.77
N MET A 255 13.64 18.58 1.73
CA MET A 255 13.60 18.03 0.39
C MET A 255 13.99 19.11 -0.62
N ALA A 256 14.89 18.76 -1.53
CA ALA A 256 15.36 19.64 -2.60
C ALA A 256 15.30 18.91 -3.93
N ASN A 257 14.80 19.60 -4.95
CA ASN A 257 14.67 19.10 -6.31
C ASN A 257 15.29 20.09 -7.30
N ALA A 258 16.05 19.59 -8.28
CA ALA A 258 16.65 20.38 -9.33
C ALA A 258 16.36 19.76 -10.70
N PHE A 259 15.66 20.48 -11.57
CA PHE A 259 15.27 20.04 -12.90
C PHE A 259 16.01 20.83 -13.98
N LYS A 260 16.50 20.14 -15.00
CA LYS A 260 17.09 20.73 -16.19
C LYS A 260 16.69 19.95 -17.43
N GLY A 261 15.54 20.31 -18.01
CA GLY A 261 14.93 19.59 -19.12
C GLY A 261 14.57 18.15 -18.74
N LYS A 262 15.29 17.17 -19.27
CA LYS A 262 15.06 15.75 -19.00
C LYS A 262 15.77 15.22 -17.77
N ARG A 263 16.78 15.97 -17.29
CA ARG A 263 17.52 15.61 -16.08
C ARG A 263 16.77 16.09 -14.84
N LYS A 264 16.54 15.16 -13.92
CA LYS A 264 15.90 15.39 -12.63
C LYS A 264 16.84 14.89 -11.53
N ILE A 265 17.10 15.73 -10.55
CA ILE A 265 17.89 15.41 -9.37
C ILE A 265 17.05 15.77 -8.16
N ALA A 266 17.01 14.89 -7.17
CA ALA A 266 16.32 15.16 -5.92
C ALA A 266 17.09 14.57 -4.73
N ALA A 267 17.01 15.25 -3.59
CA ALA A 267 17.55 14.77 -2.34
C ALA A 267 16.60 15.11 -1.19
N TYR A 268 16.58 14.26 -0.18
CA TYR A 268 15.81 14.51 1.03
C TYR A 268 16.56 14.02 2.28
N GLY A 269 16.20 14.62 3.42
CA GLY A 269 16.64 14.18 4.74
C GLY A 269 15.50 14.36 5.75
N ILE A 270 15.34 13.40 6.65
CA ILE A 270 14.30 13.39 7.69
C ILE A 270 14.93 12.94 9.00
N MET A 271 14.59 13.63 10.09
CA MET A 271 14.99 13.28 11.43
C MET A 271 13.80 13.50 12.37
N SER A 272 13.31 12.42 13.00
CA SER A 272 12.11 12.47 13.85
C SER A 272 12.17 11.45 14.97
N ASN A 273 11.58 11.79 16.11
CA ASN A 273 11.31 10.87 17.21
C ASN A 273 9.84 10.90 17.65
N THR A 274 8.94 11.31 16.76
CA THR A 274 7.49 11.36 17.04
C THR A 274 6.73 10.19 16.43
N GLY A 275 7.42 9.14 15.99
CA GLY A 275 6.82 8.03 15.26
C GLY A 275 6.33 8.39 13.86
N GLN A 276 6.36 9.68 13.50
CA GLN A 276 6.06 10.15 12.14
C GLN A 276 7.34 10.09 11.31
N THR A 277 7.28 9.41 10.20
CA THR A 277 8.43 9.29 9.30
C THR A 277 8.46 10.39 8.25
N ASN A 278 7.45 11.24 8.16
CA ASN A 278 7.17 12.20 7.08
C ASN A 278 7.23 11.60 5.65
N LEU A 279 7.54 10.32 5.58
CA LEU A 279 7.33 9.48 4.42
C LEU A 279 6.03 8.71 4.65
N ASP A 280 5.10 8.81 3.74
CA ASP A 280 3.89 8.01 3.79
C ASP A 280 4.18 6.52 3.62
N TRP A 281 3.18 5.70 3.89
CA TRP A 281 3.28 4.25 3.73
C TRP A 281 3.71 3.83 2.31
N ASP A 282 3.29 4.60 1.29
CA ASP A 282 3.71 4.41 -0.09
C ASP A 282 5.16 4.88 -0.32
N ASP A 283 5.63 5.93 0.34
CA ASP A 283 7.03 6.37 0.32
C ASP A 283 7.98 5.28 0.82
N ARG A 284 7.57 4.48 1.79
CA ARG A 284 8.37 3.35 2.29
C ARG A 284 8.62 2.29 1.23
N ASN A 285 7.61 1.98 0.41
CA ASN A 285 7.72 0.99 -0.65
C ASN A 285 8.66 1.42 -1.78
N ASN A 286 8.72 2.71 -2.08
CA ASN A 286 9.42 3.23 -3.26
C ASN A 286 10.90 3.55 -3.02
N TYR A 287 11.25 3.84 -1.77
CA TYR A 287 12.66 4.01 -1.40
C TYR A 287 13.33 2.69 -0.98
N GLY A 288 12.81 1.55 -1.41
CA GLY A 288 13.36 0.22 -1.12
C GLY A 288 12.92 -0.35 0.23
N GLY A 289 11.88 0.24 0.87
CA GLY A 289 11.34 -0.24 2.14
C GLY A 289 10.21 -1.26 2.02
N GLY A 290 9.69 -1.52 0.84
CA GLY A 290 8.52 -2.38 0.64
C GLY A 290 8.80 -3.80 0.15
N MET A 291 10.05 -4.18 -0.04
CA MET A 291 10.40 -5.56 -0.36
C MET A 291 10.92 -6.23 0.89
N GLY A 292 10.08 -7.03 1.52
CA GLY A 292 10.43 -7.86 2.66
C GLY A 292 11.60 -8.79 2.36
N ASP A 293 12.34 -9.14 3.39
CA ASP A 293 13.55 -9.95 3.35
C ASP A 293 13.30 -11.40 2.85
N ASN A 294 12.07 -11.77 2.56
CA ASN A 294 11.70 -13.10 2.06
C ASN A 294 11.47 -13.03 0.55
N MET A 295 12.49 -13.37 -0.18
CA MET A 295 12.41 -13.64 -1.61
C MET A 295 11.98 -15.10 -1.81
N GLU A 296 10.79 -15.29 -2.37
CA GLU A 296 10.31 -16.60 -2.78
C GLU A 296 10.37 -16.68 -4.31
N VAL A 297 11.22 -17.57 -4.82
CA VAL A 297 11.23 -17.89 -6.24
C VAL A 297 10.10 -18.86 -6.51
N GLN A 298 9.08 -18.40 -7.20
CA GLN A 298 7.97 -19.27 -7.62
C GLN A 298 8.41 -20.22 -8.74
N ASP A 299 7.71 -21.34 -8.89
CA ASP A 299 7.97 -22.33 -9.94
C ASP A 299 7.84 -21.76 -11.37
N ASN A 300 7.30 -20.57 -11.56
CA ASN A 300 7.20 -19.86 -12.82
C ASN A 300 8.42 -18.97 -13.13
N GLY A 301 9.42 -18.95 -12.24
CA GLY A 301 10.55 -18.03 -12.33
C GLY A 301 10.19 -16.60 -11.90
N ASP A 302 8.95 -16.32 -11.52
CA ASP A 302 8.57 -15.07 -10.91
C ASP A 302 9.13 -15.03 -9.49
N ILE A 303 9.79 -13.94 -9.18
CA ILE A 303 10.28 -13.69 -7.83
C ILE A 303 9.16 -13.01 -7.09
N LEU A 304 8.46 -13.74 -6.25
CA LEU A 304 7.55 -13.17 -5.29
C LEU A 304 8.40 -12.67 -4.13
N PHE A 305 8.50 -11.38 -4.02
CA PHE A 305 8.90 -10.78 -2.76
C PHE A 305 7.69 -10.88 -1.85
N THR A 306 7.58 -11.97 -1.11
CA THR A 306 6.64 -12.05 -0.01
C THR A 306 7.14 -11.05 1.00
N GLY A 307 6.61 -9.83 0.93
CA GLY A 307 6.76 -8.88 2.00
C GLY A 307 6.26 -9.57 3.24
N GLY A 308 7.16 -10.16 3.99
CA GLY A 308 6.89 -10.43 5.37
C GLY A 308 6.51 -9.08 5.94
N GLY A 309 5.23 -8.88 6.28
CA GLY A 309 4.74 -7.71 6.97
C GLY A 309 5.37 -7.56 8.35
N GLY A 310 6.63 -7.94 8.50
CA GLY A 310 7.35 -7.98 9.73
C GLY A 310 8.15 -6.72 10.03
N ASP A 311 8.92 -6.24 9.09
CA ASP A 311 10.00 -5.33 9.48
C ASP A 311 9.74 -3.85 9.17
N ASP A 312 8.89 -3.53 8.21
CA ASP A 312 8.51 -2.13 7.92
C ASP A 312 7.29 -1.66 8.72
N ASN A 313 6.55 -2.57 9.36
CA ASN A 313 5.55 -2.26 10.38
C ASN A 313 6.14 -1.87 11.74
N TYR A 314 7.44 -1.67 11.83
CA TYR A 314 8.11 -1.30 13.07
C TYR A 314 7.61 0.05 13.63
N TYR A 315 7.07 0.91 12.80
CA TYR A 315 6.44 2.18 13.24
C TYR A 315 5.03 2.01 13.82
N GLY A 316 4.43 0.84 13.68
CA GLY A 316 3.23 0.39 14.38
C GLY A 316 3.54 -0.76 15.34
N GLY A 317 4.83 -1.12 15.52
CA GLY A 317 5.29 -2.18 16.42
C GLY A 317 4.94 -1.87 17.88
N ARG A 318 4.53 -2.89 18.60
CA ARG A 318 4.20 -2.82 20.02
C ARG A 318 5.45 -2.46 20.81
N GLY A 319 5.42 -1.35 21.54
CA GLY A 319 6.34 -1.17 22.65
C GLY A 319 7.42 -0.11 22.56
N GLY A 320 7.32 0.92 21.70
CA GLY A 320 8.30 2.01 21.82
C GLY A 320 8.12 3.16 20.84
N ILE A 321 8.78 4.26 21.11
CA ILE A 321 8.78 5.45 20.27
C ILE A 321 10.10 5.46 19.49
N PRO A 322 10.09 5.12 18.18
CA PRO A 322 11.31 5.05 17.40
C PRO A 322 11.91 6.44 17.11
N GLN A 323 13.22 6.51 17.14
CA GLN A 323 13.99 7.63 16.61
C GLN A 323 14.45 7.26 15.19
N ASN A 324 14.15 8.12 14.24
CA ASN A 324 14.36 7.87 12.83
C ASN A 324 15.25 8.92 12.19
N TRP A 325 16.26 8.49 11.44
CA TRP A 325 17.09 9.29 10.52
C TRP A 325 17.02 8.64 9.15
N ASN A 326 16.57 9.41 8.18
CA ASN A 326 16.33 8.90 6.84
C ASN A 326 16.80 9.92 5.81
N GLY A 327 17.55 9.49 4.81
CA GLY A 327 18.03 10.33 3.73
C GLY A 327 18.06 9.59 2.41
N GLY A 328 17.93 10.32 1.32
CA GLY A 328 17.99 9.70 0.00
C GLY A 328 18.32 10.70 -1.10
N PHE A 329 18.80 10.11 -2.20
CA PHE A 329 19.17 10.80 -3.42
C PHE A 329 18.54 10.10 -4.61
N HIS A 330 18.04 10.85 -5.57
CA HIS A 330 17.46 10.35 -6.80
C HIS A 330 18.03 11.09 -8.01
N TYR A 331 18.35 10.33 -9.07
CA TYR A 331 18.78 10.84 -10.35
C TYR A 331 18.02 10.16 -11.49
N SER A 332 17.45 10.95 -12.38
CA SER A 332 16.83 10.45 -13.61
C SER A 332 17.22 11.34 -14.79
N ASN A 333 17.54 10.74 -15.93
CA ASN A 333 17.85 11.44 -17.18
C ASN A 333 17.54 10.59 -18.42
N LYS A 334 17.25 11.28 -19.54
CA LYS A 334 17.15 10.67 -20.86
C LYS A 334 18.26 11.15 -21.76
N PHE A 335 18.89 10.21 -22.47
CA PHE A 335 20.00 10.44 -23.40
C PHE A 335 19.61 10.03 -24.82
N ASN A 336 20.46 10.39 -25.80
CA ASN A 336 20.37 9.93 -27.20
C ASN A 336 18.96 10.10 -27.78
N ASN A 337 18.40 11.33 -27.77
CA ASN A 337 17.05 11.63 -28.28
C ASN A 337 15.93 10.75 -27.68
N ASN A 338 16.03 10.45 -26.39
CA ASN A 338 15.11 9.58 -25.61
C ASN A 338 15.24 8.08 -25.90
N LYS A 339 16.24 7.64 -26.63
CA LYS A 339 16.47 6.20 -26.82
C LYS A 339 16.96 5.52 -25.55
N GLN A 340 17.58 6.26 -24.64
CA GLN A 340 18.14 5.74 -23.40
C GLN A 340 17.55 6.48 -22.20
N THR A 341 17.16 5.73 -21.17
CA THR A 341 16.63 6.27 -19.91
C THR A 341 17.43 5.65 -18.76
N LEU A 342 17.98 6.48 -17.90
CA LEU A 342 18.63 6.09 -16.66
C LEU A 342 17.81 6.62 -15.48
N ASN A 343 17.51 5.75 -14.53
CA ASN A 343 16.86 6.09 -13.27
C ASN A 343 17.63 5.42 -12.14
N SER A 344 18.03 6.16 -11.13
CA SER A 344 18.79 5.66 -9.98
C SER A 344 18.35 6.36 -8.70
N GLY A 345 18.26 5.60 -7.61
CA GLY A 345 17.95 6.11 -6.29
C GLY A 345 18.78 5.40 -5.23
N TYR A 346 19.28 6.16 -4.27
CA TYR A 346 19.94 5.66 -3.07
C TYR A 346 19.22 6.17 -1.82
N LYS A 347 19.07 5.28 -0.82
CA LYS A 347 18.45 5.60 0.46
C LYS A 347 19.28 5.02 1.60
N ILE A 348 19.39 5.76 2.68
CA ILE A 348 19.92 5.34 3.96
C ILE A 348 18.91 5.62 5.06
N THR A 349 18.64 4.65 5.92
CA THR A 349 17.72 4.79 7.05
C THR A 349 18.35 4.18 8.29
N LYS A 350 18.39 4.94 9.39
CA LYS A 350 18.77 4.45 10.71
C LYS A 350 17.58 4.62 11.65
N VAL A 351 17.22 3.56 12.34
CA VAL A 351 16.10 3.55 13.30
C VAL A 351 16.60 2.98 14.61
N ASN A 352 16.40 3.73 15.69
CA ASN A 352 16.60 3.27 17.07
C ASN A 352 15.22 3.09 17.70
N SER A 353 14.93 1.89 18.16
CA SER A 353 13.61 1.54 18.72
C SER A 353 13.76 0.92 20.08
N PRO A 354 13.46 1.65 21.16
CA PRO A 354 13.17 1.03 22.43
C PRO A 354 11.86 0.22 22.30
N SER A 355 11.72 -0.86 23.04
CA SER A 355 10.51 -1.66 23.14
C SER A 355 10.19 -1.97 24.59
N GLY A 356 8.90 -2.09 24.92
CA GLY A 356 8.44 -2.46 26.26
C GLY A 356 7.01 -2.96 26.17
N GLU A 357 6.78 -4.23 26.53
CA GLU A 357 5.45 -4.82 26.52
C GLU A 357 5.20 -5.72 27.72
N ARG A 358 3.95 -5.81 28.12
CA ARG A 358 3.43 -6.77 29.10
C ARG A 358 2.29 -7.55 28.48
N ASN A 359 2.38 -8.87 28.57
CA ASN A 359 1.34 -9.77 28.06
C ASN A 359 0.74 -10.58 29.20
N PHE A 360 -0.60 -10.60 29.24
CA PHE A 360 -1.38 -11.50 30.07
C PHE A 360 -2.08 -12.49 29.14
N THR A 361 -1.70 -13.74 29.23
CA THR A 361 -2.19 -14.78 28.27
C THR A 361 -2.82 -15.91 29.04
N THR A 362 -4.03 -16.32 28.68
CA THR A 362 -4.62 -17.58 29.08
C THR A 362 -4.47 -18.58 27.93
N ASN A 363 -3.78 -19.70 28.23
CA ASN A 363 -3.49 -20.77 27.30
C ASN A 363 -4.40 -21.97 27.61
N PHE A 364 -5.01 -22.54 26.60
CA PHE A 364 -5.83 -23.74 26.67
C PHE A 364 -5.07 -24.95 26.14
N THR A 365 -5.09 -26.06 26.86
CA THR A 365 -4.41 -27.31 26.52
C THR A 365 -5.38 -28.48 26.35
N GLY A 366 -6.57 -28.21 25.85
CA GLY A 366 -7.72 -29.13 25.82
C GLY A 366 -8.65 -28.82 26.97
N ASP A 367 -8.79 -29.72 27.93
CA ASP A 367 -9.72 -29.57 29.05
C ASP A 367 -9.17 -28.72 30.22
N SER A 368 -7.92 -28.27 30.14
CA SER A 368 -7.29 -27.45 31.15
C SER A 368 -6.77 -26.13 30.57
N SER A 369 -6.54 -25.16 31.47
CA SER A 369 -5.93 -23.88 31.09
C SER A 369 -4.86 -23.46 32.07
N PHE A 370 -3.98 -22.56 31.66
CA PHE A 370 -3.02 -21.90 32.50
C PHE A 370 -2.80 -20.46 32.07
N ASN A 371 -2.41 -19.60 33.02
CA ASN A 371 -2.17 -18.20 32.79
C ASN A 371 -0.67 -17.91 32.72
N SER A 372 -0.27 -17.10 31.77
CA SER A 372 1.11 -16.67 31.59
C SER A 372 1.20 -15.15 31.60
N ASN A 373 2.04 -14.60 32.46
CA ASN A 373 2.34 -13.18 32.51
C ASN A 373 3.75 -12.98 32.01
N SER A 374 3.95 -12.19 30.98
CA SER A 374 5.29 -11.86 30.48
C SER A 374 5.55 -10.37 30.43
N ILE A 375 6.79 -10.00 30.64
CA ILE A 375 7.33 -8.65 30.49
C ILE A 375 8.52 -8.78 29.54
N ALA A 376 8.53 -7.95 28.50
CA ALA A 376 9.64 -7.85 27.57
C ALA A 376 10.06 -6.40 27.41
N ASP A 377 11.32 -6.12 27.66
CA ASP A 377 11.95 -4.82 27.42
C ASP A 377 13.14 -5.01 26.49
N GLY A 378 13.31 -4.10 25.54
CA GLY A 378 14.37 -4.24 24.58
C GLY A 378 14.77 -2.94 23.89
N PHE A 379 15.83 -3.05 23.13
CA PHE A 379 16.32 -1.97 22.28
C PHE A 379 16.85 -2.55 20.96
N SER A 380 16.44 -1.95 19.85
CA SER A 380 16.92 -2.33 18.53
C SER A 380 17.44 -1.12 17.78
N THR A 381 18.60 -1.27 17.14
CA THR A 381 19.15 -0.32 16.16
C THR A 381 19.21 -1.00 14.82
N LYS A 382 18.58 -0.41 13.81
CA LYS A 382 18.58 -0.89 12.43
C LYS A 382 19.16 0.17 11.51
N LEU A 383 20.18 -0.20 10.72
CA LEU A 383 20.77 0.61 9.65
C LEU A 383 20.48 -0.09 8.32
N LYS A 384 19.71 0.55 7.45
CA LYS A 384 19.37 0.04 6.13
C LYS A 384 19.89 0.98 5.06
N GLN A 385 20.53 0.43 4.02
CA GLN A 385 20.96 1.12 2.82
C GLN A 385 20.36 0.42 1.60
N SER A 386 19.83 1.19 0.67
CA SER A 386 19.19 0.65 -0.53
C SER A 386 19.65 1.42 -1.77
N LEU A 387 20.01 0.69 -2.81
CA LEU A 387 20.36 1.23 -4.14
C LEU A 387 19.41 0.63 -5.16
N ASN A 388 18.78 1.47 -5.97
CA ASN A 388 17.97 1.06 -7.11
C ASN A 388 18.54 1.69 -8.37
N LEU A 389 18.67 0.88 -9.44
CA LEU A 389 19.16 1.30 -10.75
C LEU A 389 18.27 0.69 -11.83
N SER A 390 17.79 1.51 -12.76
CA SER A 390 17.08 1.07 -13.95
C SER A 390 17.66 1.80 -15.17
N PHE A 391 18.14 1.03 -16.14
CA PHE A 391 18.62 1.53 -17.42
C PHE A 391 17.83 0.86 -18.53
N GLU A 392 17.18 1.65 -19.37
CA GLU A 392 16.44 1.18 -20.54
C GLU A 392 16.99 1.81 -21.80
N THR A 393 17.19 1.00 -22.84
CA THR A 393 17.66 1.47 -24.14
C THR A 393 16.86 0.83 -25.27
N ASN A 394 16.42 1.66 -26.22
CA ASN A 394 15.92 1.20 -27.51
C ASN A 394 17.11 1.11 -28.46
N ILE A 395 17.56 -0.12 -28.76
CA ILE A 395 18.68 -0.39 -29.67
C ILE A 395 18.28 0.06 -31.07
N ASP A 396 17.07 -0.37 -31.50
CA ASP A 396 16.46 0.02 -32.77
C ASP A 396 14.92 0.04 -32.60
N SER A 397 14.17 0.11 -33.72
CA SER A 397 12.70 0.11 -33.73
C SER A 397 12.08 -1.23 -33.30
N SER A 398 12.86 -2.31 -33.35
CA SER A 398 12.43 -3.68 -33.08
C SER A 398 12.98 -4.23 -31.77
N ASN A 399 14.09 -3.70 -31.29
CA ASN A 399 14.82 -4.22 -30.11
C ASN A 399 14.91 -3.19 -28.99
N SER A 400 14.55 -3.59 -27.79
CA SER A 400 14.83 -2.82 -26.57
C SER A 400 15.39 -3.70 -25.46
N LEU A 401 16.21 -3.10 -24.63
CA LEU A 401 16.87 -3.73 -23.49
C LEU A 401 16.60 -2.90 -22.24
N LYS A 402 16.21 -3.57 -21.15
CA LYS A 402 16.03 -2.96 -19.84
C LYS A 402 16.84 -3.74 -18.81
N PHE A 403 17.75 -3.07 -18.18
CA PHE A 403 18.53 -3.59 -17.05
C PHE A 403 18.01 -2.97 -15.77
N THR A 404 17.78 -3.79 -14.74
CA THR A 404 17.47 -3.32 -13.38
C THR A 404 18.42 -3.97 -12.39
N ALA A 405 18.87 -3.21 -11.40
CA ALA A 405 19.66 -3.70 -10.30
C ALA A 405 19.17 -3.08 -8.99
N ARG A 406 19.03 -3.89 -7.96
CA ARG A 406 18.64 -3.47 -6.62
C ARG A 406 19.60 -4.08 -5.61
N GLY A 407 20.12 -3.24 -4.72
CA GLY A 407 21.00 -3.65 -3.63
C GLY A 407 20.43 -3.18 -2.30
N ASN A 408 20.41 -4.06 -1.30
CA ASN A 408 20.04 -3.73 0.07
C ASN A 408 21.12 -4.25 1.02
N LEU A 409 21.53 -3.38 1.95
CA LEU A 409 22.41 -3.73 3.08
C LEU A 409 21.67 -3.34 4.34
N ASN A 410 21.56 -4.28 5.28
CA ASN A 410 20.82 -4.09 6.51
C ASN A 410 21.62 -4.65 7.67
N ASN A 411 22.03 -3.79 8.61
CA ASN A 411 22.63 -4.19 9.88
C ASN A 411 21.62 -3.96 11.00
N THR A 412 21.37 -4.97 11.81
CA THR A 412 20.45 -4.90 12.95
C THR A 412 21.17 -5.34 14.21
N LYS A 413 21.13 -4.49 15.24
CA LYS A 413 21.60 -4.82 16.59
C LYS A 413 20.41 -4.79 17.53
N ASN A 414 20.21 -5.82 18.29
CA ASN A 414 19.11 -5.95 19.23
C ASN A 414 19.58 -6.45 20.60
N SER A 415 18.90 -6.00 21.64
CA SER A 415 18.98 -6.55 22.96
C SER A 415 17.59 -6.65 23.56
N SER A 416 17.31 -7.71 24.30
CA SER A 416 16.01 -7.94 24.92
C SER A 416 16.17 -8.66 26.25
N ASN A 417 15.41 -8.19 27.23
CA ASN A 417 15.19 -8.85 28.49
C ASN A 417 13.74 -9.35 28.49
N TYR A 418 13.56 -10.59 28.82
CA TYR A 418 12.26 -11.23 28.83
C TYR A 418 12.08 -11.99 30.14
N PHE A 419 10.98 -11.72 30.83
CA PHE A 419 10.54 -12.43 31.99
C PHE A 419 9.15 -13.02 31.77
N LEU A 420 8.96 -14.29 32.08
CA LEU A 420 7.67 -14.99 32.02
C LEU A 420 7.44 -15.73 33.35
N LYS A 421 6.19 -15.68 33.82
CA LYS A 421 5.70 -16.54 34.90
C LYS A 421 4.38 -17.14 34.50
N SER A 422 4.29 -18.47 34.52
CA SER A 422 3.05 -19.20 34.25
C SER A 422 2.49 -19.82 35.53
N THR A 423 1.17 -19.75 35.68
CA THR A 423 0.46 -20.30 36.85
C THR A 423 -0.76 -21.14 36.37
N SER A 424 -1.09 -22.17 37.11
CA SER A 424 -2.32 -22.92 36.95
C SER A 424 -3.54 -22.07 37.32
N ASP A 425 -4.74 -22.55 37.03
CA ASP A 425 -6.01 -21.91 37.44
C ASP A 425 -6.11 -21.79 38.99
N LYS A 426 -5.40 -22.63 39.72
CA LYS A 426 -5.25 -22.55 41.21
C LYS A 426 -4.13 -21.64 41.65
N LEU A 427 -3.58 -20.79 40.77
CA LEU A 427 -2.47 -19.87 41.03
C LEU A 427 -1.16 -20.54 41.46
N GLN A 428 -1.03 -21.84 41.29
CA GLN A 428 0.24 -22.54 41.58
C GLN A 428 1.22 -22.31 40.43
N PRO A 429 2.51 -22.03 40.70
CA PRO A 429 3.51 -21.86 39.67
C PRO A 429 3.67 -23.11 38.82
N ILE A 430 3.84 -22.94 37.51
CA ILE A 430 4.09 -23.98 36.51
C ILE A 430 5.49 -23.84 35.94
N ASN A 431 5.84 -22.61 35.50
CA ASN A 431 7.19 -22.28 35.06
C ASN A 431 7.49 -20.79 35.26
N SER A 432 8.79 -20.48 35.30
CA SER A 432 9.34 -19.13 35.32
C SER A 432 10.54 -19.08 34.38
N ILE A 433 10.62 -18.02 33.56
CA ILE A 433 11.69 -17.79 32.58
C ILE A 433 12.28 -16.41 32.81
N GLU A 434 13.58 -16.34 32.89
CA GLU A 434 14.34 -15.12 32.78
C GLU A 434 15.32 -15.29 31.62
N ARG A 435 15.25 -14.40 30.61
CA ARG A 435 16.03 -14.54 29.39
C ARG A 435 16.59 -13.20 28.95
N HIS A 436 17.91 -13.17 28.72
CA HIS A 436 18.61 -12.05 28.14
C HIS A 436 19.16 -12.45 26.77
N THR A 437 18.82 -11.68 25.76
CA THR A 437 19.32 -11.89 24.41
C THR A 437 20.03 -10.65 23.91
N LYS A 438 21.16 -10.82 23.23
CA LYS A 438 21.86 -9.75 22.51
C LYS A 438 22.32 -10.30 21.20
N GLY A 439 22.02 -9.61 20.09
CA GLY A 439 22.37 -10.10 18.78
C GLY A 439 22.73 -8.98 17.80
N GLU A 440 23.52 -9.36 16.81
CA GLU A 440 23.81 -8.57 15.62
C GLU A 440 23.55 -9.40 14.37
N SER A 441 22.91 -8.81 13.38
CA SER A 441 22.61 -9.47 12.11
C SER A 441 22.92 -8.55 10.94
N ASP A 442 23.73 -9.04 10.01
CA ASP A 442 24.03 -8.41 8.73
C ASP A 442 23.31 -9.13 7.60
N ASN A 443 22.43 -8.42 6.94
CA ASN A 443 21.72 -8.92 5.77
C ASN A 443 22.14 -8.14 4.53
N SER A 444 22.51 -8.82 3.47
CA SER A 444 22.79 -8.24 2.16
C SER A 444 21.97 -8.94 1.10
N ALA A 445 21.31 -8.17 0.23
CA ALA A 445 20.59 -8.71 -0.90
C ALA A 445 20.93 -7.92 -2.16
N PHE A 446 21.15 -8.62 -3.27
CA PHE A 446 21.43 -8.04 -4.57
C PHE A 446 20.61 -8.76 -5.63
N ASN A 447 19.76 -8.00 -6.32
CA ASN A 447 18.83 -8.53 -7.32
C ASN A 447 19.08 -7.80 -8.64
N THR A 448 19.27 -8.54 -9.73
CA THR A 448 19.42 -7.99 -11.06
C THR A 448 18.48 -8.66 -12.04
N SER A 449 18.05 -7.91 -13.03
CA SER A 449 17.28 -8.45 -14.14
C SER A 449 17.63 -7.74 -15.44
N LEU A 450 17.73 -8.53 -16.50
CA LEU A 450 17.97 -8.07 -17.86
C LEU A 450 16.80 -8.54 -18.74
N LEU A 451 16.00 -7.61 -19.20
CA LEU A 451 14.84 -7.86 -20.07
C LEU A 451 15.19 -7.39 -21.49
N TRP A 452 15.29 -8.34 -22.42
CA TRP A 452 15.35 -8.07 -23.84
C TRP A 452 13.99 -8.28 -24.46
N LYS A 453 13.57 -7.35 -25.35
CA LYS A 453 12.28 -7.37 -26.04
C LYS A 453 12.52 -7.21 -27.53
N HIS A 454 11.95 -8.11 -28.34
CA HIS A 454 12.05 -8.09 -29.80
C HIS A 454 10.67 -8.10 -30.45
N LYS A 455 10.44 -7.18 -31.40
CA LYS A 455 9.27 -7.14 -32.30
C LYS A 455 9.65 -7.66 -33.68
N PHE A 456 8.91 -8.63 -34.17
CA PHE A 456 9.06 -9.10 -35.53
C PHE A 456 8.33 -8.20 -36.55
N LYS A 457 8.60 -8.39 -37.85
CA LYS A 457 7.88 -7.66 -38.90
C LYS A 457 6.39 -7.92 -38.90
N LYS A 458 5.93 -9.14 -38.55
CA LYS A 458 4.52 -9.46 -38.37
C LYS A 458 3.99 -8.72 -37.14
N LEU A 459 2.94 -7.92 -37.36
CA LEU A 459 2.32 -7.12 -36.31
C LEU A 459 1.94 -7.99 -35.12
N ALA A 460 2.29 -7.54 -33.88
CA ALA A 460 2.02 -8.20 -32.62
C ALA A 460 2.74 -9.57 -32.39
N ARG A 461 3.60 -10.02 -33.32
CA ARG A 461 4.53 -11.13 -33.04
C ARG A 461 5.71 -10.60 -32.25
N THR A 462 5.97 -11.20 -31.08
CA THR A 462 6.99 -10.72 -30.16
C THR A 462 7.75 -11.87 -29.50
N LEU A 463 8.99 -11.59 -29.13
CA LEU A 463 9.81 -12.44 -28.28
C LEU A 463 10.38 -11.61 -27.15
N THR A 464 10.27 -12.13 -25.92
CA THR A 464 10.90 -11.52 -24.74
C THR A 464 11.77 -12.54 -24.04
N LEU A 465 12.92 -12.10 -23.56
CA LEU A 465 13.83 -12.87 -22.71
C LEU A 465 14.12 -12.04 -21.47
N ASN A 466 13.76 -12.57 -20.31
CA ASN A 466 14.12 -12.00 -19.01
C ASN A 466 15.10 -12.94 -18.31
N VAL A 467 16.25 -12.42 -17.91
CA VAL A 467 17.27 -13.14 -17.14
C VAL A 467 17.41 -12.44 -15.80
N GLY A 468 17.25 -13.17 -14.71
CA GLY A 468 17.37 -12.66 -13.35
C GLY A 468 18.47 -13.38 -12.57
N TYR A 469 19.17 -12.64 -11.73
CA TYR A 469 20.09 -13.19 -10.75
C TYR A 469 19.87 -12.52 -9.40
N ASN A 470 19.73 -13.34 -8.36
CA ASN A 470 19.48 -12.90 -7.01
C ASN A 470 20.50 -13.53 -6.06
N LEU A 471 21.04 -12.72 -5.18
CA LEU A 471 21.97 -13.11 -4.12
C LEU A 471 21.41 -12.53 -2.81
N ALA A 472 21.27 -13.37 -1.80
CA ALA A 472 20.96 -12.92 -0.43
C ALA A 472 21.89 -13.63 0.56
N ARG A 473 22.44 -12.88 1.50
CA ARG A 473 23.30 -13.37 2.56
C ARG A 473 22.85 -12.78 3.89
N THR A 474 22.76 -13.65 4.89
CA THR A 474 22.51 -13.25 6.27
C THR A 474 23.59 -13.85 7.14
N LYS A 475 24.28 -13.02 7.91
CA LYS A 475 25.14 -13.44 8.99
C LYS A 475 24.56 -12.91 10.30
N SER A 476 24.36 -13.78 11.28
CA SER A 476 23.80 -13.42 12.58
C SER A 476 24.62 -14.02 13.68
N ASP A 477 24.88 -13.23 14.69
CA ASP A 477 25.58 -13.61 15.93
C ASP A 477 24.68 -13.24 17.10
N THR A 478 24.31 -14.22 17.94
CA THR A 478 23.34 -14.05 19.01
C THR A 478 23.80 -14.72 20.30
N TYR A 479 23.89 -13.94 21.34
CA TYR A 479 24.15 -14.38 22.72
C TYR A 479 22.83 -14.58 23.44
N LEU A 480 22.65 -15.74 24.03
CA LEU A 480 21.47 -16.15 24.75
C LEU A 480 21.87 -16.56 26.17
N ASN A 481 21.36 -15.86 27.17
CA ASN A 481 21.42 -16.28 28.55
C ASN A 481 20.00 -16.46 29.08
N SER A 482 19.66 -17.65 29.57
CA SER A 482 18.30 -17.97 30.03
C SER A 482 18.36 -18.86 31.26
N LYS A 483 17.52 -18.54 32.25
CA LYS A 483 17.23 -19.36 33.44
C LYS A 483 15.76 -19.75 33.38
N ASN A 484 15.48 -21.04 33.39
CA ASN A 484 14.14 -21.59 33.33
C ASN A 484 13.89 -22.48 34.53
N GLU A 485 12.81 -22.23 35.25
CA GLU A 485 12.40 -23.00 36.44
C GLU A 485 11.04 -23.66 36.13
N TYR A 486 10.93 -24.93 36.47
CA TYR A 486 9.73 -25.73 36.27
C TYR A 486 9.23 -26.26 37.62
N TYR A 487 7.92 -26.17 37.84
CA TYR A 487 7.29 -26.48 39.12
C TYR A 487 6.27 -27.63 38.95
N LYS A 488 6.16 -28.51 39.94
CA LYS A 488 5.14 -29.56 40.01
C LYS A 488 4.41 -29.43 41.34
N GLY A 489 3.09 -29.23 41.29
CA GLY A 489 2.29 -29.01 42.49
C GLY A 489 2.71 -27.78 43.32
N GLY A 490 3.30 -26.75 42.68
CA GLY A 490 3.76 -25.53 43.31
C GLY A 490 5.18 -25.61 43.89
N VAL A 491 5.84 -26.76 43.83
CA VAL A 491 7.22 -26.98 44.32
C VAL A 491 8.17 -27.03 43.13
N LEU A 492 9.36 -26.39 43.24
CA LEU A 492 10.40 -26.43 42.23
C LEU A 492 10.80 -27.88 41.91
N ASN A 493 10.59 -28.30 40.67
CA ASN A 493 10.86 -29.66 40.18
C ASN A 493 12.23 -29.73 39.48
N SER A 494 12.54 -28.74 38.63
CA SER A 494 13.81 -28.66 37.94
C SER A 494 14.11 -27.21 37.52
N ASN A 495 15.39 -26.93 37.33
CA ASN A 495 15.85 -25.71 36.68
C ASN A 495 16.76 -26.05 35.50
N ASP A 496 16.78 -25.16 34.51
CA ASP A 496 17.60 -25.30 33.32
C ASP A 496 18.22 -23.93 33.00
N THR A 497 19.53 -23.91 32.89
CA THR A 497 20.28 -22.69 32.56
C THR A 497 20.98 -22.86 31.23
N THR A 498 20.88 -21.83 30.40
CA THR A 498 21.46 -21.81 29.07
C THR A 498 22.27 -20.53 28.90
N ASP A 499 23.51 -20.68 28.48
CA ASP A 499 24.41 -19.57 28.16
C ASP A 499 25.16 -19.90 26.87
N LEU A 500 24.72 -19.33 25.74
CA LEU A 500 25.12 -19.74 24.39
C LEU A 500 25.44 -18.56 23.51
N GLU A 501 26.38 -18.77 22.60
CA GLU A 501 26.55 -18.00 21.37
C GLU A 501 26.07 -18.82 20.17
N ASN A 502 25.17 -18.24 19.38
CA ASN A 502 24.67 -18.87 18.18
C ASN A 502 25.11 -18.05 16.97
N ILE A 503 25.93 -18.63 16.11
CA ILE A 503 26.37 -18.05 14.84
C ILE A 503 25.57 -18.69 13.70
N LYS A 504 24.86 -17.89 12.91
CA LYS A 504 24.06 -18.35 11.77
C LYS A 504 24.55 -17.68 10.49
N ASN A 505 24.90 -18.48 9.47
CA ASN A 505 25.21 -18.02 8.12
C ASN A 505 24.19 -18.61 7.14
N ASN A 506 23.47 -17.77 6.42
CA ASN A 506 22.51 -18.19 5.41
C ASN A 506 22.86 -17.54 4.08
N ASN A 507 23.07 -18.33 3.03
CA ASN A 507 23.38 -17.87 1.69
C ASN A 507 22.37 -18.42 0.71
N THR A 508 21.75 -17.54 -0.07
CA THR A 508 20.80 -17.88 -1.14
C THR A 508 21.29 -17.32 -2.46
N ASN A 509 21.41 -18.17 -3.46
CA ASN A 509 21.73 -17.80 -4.84
C ASN A 509 20.61 -18.31 -5.75
N SER A 510 20.08 -17.45 -6.61
CA SER A 510 19.04 -17.85 -7.55
C SER A 510 19.30 -17.25 -8.92
N PHE A 511 19.27 -18.11 -9.95
CA PHE A 511 19.31 -17.75 -11.36
C PHE A 511 17.96 -18.10 -11.99
N THR A 512 17.37 -17.16 -12.71
CA THR A 512 16.06 -17.33 -13.35
C THR A 512 16.10 -16.88 -14.80
N THR A 513 15.37 -17.58 -15.65
CA THR A 513 15.19 -17.19 -17.07
C THR A 513 13.74 -17.38 -17.44
N ASN A 514 13.16 -16.40 -18.11
CA ASN A 514 11.81 -16.48 -18.62
C ASN A 514 11.79 -16.04 -20.09
N ILE A 515 11.39 -16.94 -20.98
CA ILE A 515 11.25 -16.71 -22.41
C ILE A 515 9.76 -16.72 -22.74
N THR A 516 9.27 -15.68 -23.41
CA THR A 516 7.88 -15.63 -23.88
C THR A 516 7.86 -15.29 -25.37
N TYR A 517 7.30 -16.19 -26.17
CA TYR A 517 7.02 -15.97 -27.57
C TYR A 517 5.52 -15.83 -27.77
N THR A 518 5.09 -14.78 -28.47
CA THR A 518 3.69 -14.53 -28.79
C THR A 518 3.48 -14.51 -30.30
N GLU A 519 2.56 -15.34 -30.76
CA GLU A 519 2.15 -15.47 -32.15
C GLU A 519 0.70 -14.98 -32.35
N PRO A 520 0.44 -13.98 -33.19
CA PRO A 520 -0.90 -13.64 -33.64
C PRO A 520 -1.38 -14.70 -34.66
N ILE A 521 -2.33 -15.53 -34.23
CA ILE A 521 -2.88 -16.62 -35.07
C ILE A 521 -4.06 -16.18 -35.92
N ALA A 522 -4.82 -15.18 -35.45
CA ALA A 522 -5.90 -14.51 -36.19
C ALA A 522 -6.08 -13.07 -35.65
N LYS A 523 -6.99 -12.31 -36.26
CA LYS A 523 -7.36 -10.98 -35.74
C LYS A 523 -7.86 -11.10 -34.32
N ASP A 524 -7.27 -10.31 -33.42
CA ASP A 524 -7.61 -10.25 -31.98
C ASP A 524 -7.33 -11.57 -31.20
N LEU A 525 -6.60 -12.53 -31.82
CA LEU A 525 -6.36 -13.86 -31.27
C LEU A 525 -4.88 -14.19 -31.24
N PHE A 526 -4.37 -14.57 -30.05
CA PHE A 526 -2.95 -14.77 -29.78
C PHE A 526 -2.72 -16.09 -29.08
N LEU A 527 -1.65 -16.75 -29.50
CA LEU A 527 -1.07 -17.89 -28.80
C LEU A 527 0.26 -17.47 -28.21
N SER A 528 0.48 -17.73 -26.93
CA SER A 528 1.75 -17.43 -26.28
C SER A 528 2.35 -18.69 -25.70
N PHE A 529 3.60 -18.93 -26.03
CA PHE A 529 4.44 -19.97 -25.42
C PHE A 529 5.35 -19.29 -24.40
N ASN A 530 5.37 -19.84 -23.18
CA ASN A 530 6.22 -19.39 -22.10
C ASN A 530 7.10 -20.55 -21.63
N TYR A 531 8.37 -20.26 -21.35
CA TYR A 531 9.26 -21.21 -20.70
C TYR A 531 10.01 -20.49 -19.59
N ALA A 532 9.79 -20.93 -18.34
CA ALA A 532 10.52 -20.44 -17.18
C ALA A 532 11.49 -21.51 -16.66
N PHE A 533 12.68 -21.09 -16.34
CA PHE A 533 13.72 -21.89 -15.71
C PHE A 533 14.18 -21.19 -14.44
N ALA A 534 14.34 -21.95 -13.36
CA ALA A 534 14.86 -21.44 -12.08
C ALA A 534 15.86 -22.45 -11.49
N LEU A 535 17.00 -21.92 -11.06
CA LEU A 535 18.01 -22.65 -10.30
C LEU A 535 18.26 -21.89 -9.00
N THR A 536 17.95 -22.51 -7.86
CA THR A 536 18.12 -21.90 -6.53
C THR A 536 18.97 -22.80 -5.65
N GLY A 537 19.97 -22.23 -5.01
CA GLY A 537 20.79 -22.86 -3.97
C GLY A 537 20.67 -22.09 -2.66
N ASN A 538 20.34 -22.79 -1.59
CA ASN A 538 20.30 -22.28 -0.24
C ASN A 538 21.29 -23.05 0.62
N GLU A 539 22.17 -22.36 1.29
CA GLU A 539 23.11 -22.92 2.26
C GLU A 539 22.87 -22.27 3.62
N ASN A 540 22.66 -23.07 4.63
CA ASN A 540 22.41 -22.63 5.99
C ASN A 540 23.39 -23.36 6.92
N GLU A 541 24.17 -22.56 7.62
CA GLU A 541 25.06 -23.04 8.67
C GLU A 541 24.68 -22.37 9.97
N ARG A 542 24.44 -23.18 10.99
CA ARG A 542 24.25 -22.76 12.37
C ARG A 542 25.28 -23.47 13.23
N THR A 543 26.04 -22.70 13.99
CA THR A 543 26.99 -23.24 14.99
C THR A 543 26.67 -22.62 16.35
N SER A 544 26.54 -23.45 17.37
CA SER A 544 26.25 -23.02 18.72
C SER A 544 27.43 -23.38 19.63
N PHE A 545 27.81 -22.44 20.47
CA PHE A 545 28.90 -22.59 21.42
C PHE A 545 28.42 -22.32 22.85
N SER A 546 28.90 -23.11 23.81
CA SER A 546 28.84 -22.79 25.23
C SER A 546 30.18 -22.25 25.72
N LYS A 547 30.18 -21.68 26.91
CA LYS A 547 31.41 -21.19 27.55
C LYS A 547 32.30 -22.30 28.00
N ASP A 548 33.62 -22.10 27.88
CA ASP A 548 34.64 -22.91 28.51
C ASP A 548 34.95 -22.44 29.95
N LEU A 549 35.94 -23.07 30.58
CA LEU A 549 36.38 -22.71 31.91
C LEU A 549 36.96 -21.28 32.03
N ASN A 550 37.34 -20.66 30.90
CA ASN A 550 37.86 -19.29 30.81
C ASN A 550 36.75 -18.26 30.44
N ASN A 551 35.47 -18.65 30.52
CA ASN A 551 34.31 -17.82 30.16
C ASN A 551 34.25 -17.41 28.66
N LYS A 552 34.91 -18.14 27.74
CA LYS A 552 34.87 -17.90 26.29
C LYS A 552 33.92 -18.89 25.61
N TYR A 553 33.14 -18.42 24.66
CA TYR A 553 32.27 -19.27 23.84
C TYR A 553 33.08 -20.00 22.76
N ASN A 554 33.63 -21.16 23.10
CA ASN A 554 34.46 -21.97 22.23
C ASN A 554 34.18 -23.49 22.33
N VAL A 555 33.30 -23.91 23.23
CA VAL A 555 32.86 -25.31 23.33
C VAL A 555 31.66 -25.51 22.41
N ARG A 556 31.91 -26.10 21.23
CA ARG A 556 30.86 -26.36 20.27
C ARG A 556 29.86 -27.38 20.77
N ILE A 557 28.55 -27.07 20.54
CA ILE A 557 27.41 -27.95 20.88
C ILE A 557 26.89 -28.59 19.61
N ASP A 558 27.26 -29.87 19.40
CA ASP A 558 26.92 -30.56 18.13
C ASP A 558 25.43 -30.77 17.95
N SER A 559 24.66 -30.98 19.03
CA SER A 559 23.19 -31.12 18.96
C SER A 559 22.45 -29.87 18.49
N LEU A 560 23.08 -28.69 18.57
CA LEU A 560 22.55 -27.40 18.16
C LEU A 560 23.25 -26.84 16.91
N THR A 561 24.21 -27.60 16.36
CA THR A 561 25.00 -27.22 15.20
C THR A 561 24.53 -27.96 13.98
N ASN A 562 24.34 -27.25 12.84
CA ASN A 562 23.96 -27.86 11.59
C ASN A 562 24.52 -27.13 10.36
N SER A 563 24.88 -27.90 9.34
CA SER A 563 25.21 -27.42 8.00
C SER A 563 24.31 -28.11 6.99
N PHE A 564 23.56 -27.32 6.26
CA PHE A 564 22.53 -27.82 5.36
C PHE A 564 22.55 -27.10 4.02
N LEU A 565 22.56 -27.87 2.94
CA LEU A 565 22.49 -27.36 1.59
C LEU A 565 21.20 -27.83 0.91
N PHE A 566 20.48 -26.90 0.32
CA PHE A 566 19.27 -27.16 -0.44
C PHE A 566 19.40 -26.61 -1.85
N LYS A 567 19.23 -27.45 -2.86
CA LYS A 567 19.23 -27.06 -4.26
C LYS A 567 17.88 -27.38 -4.90
N GLN A 568 17.36 -26.43 -5.65
CA GLN A 568 16.13 -26.54 -6.41
C GLN A 568 16.39 -26.22 -7.87
N VAL A 569 15.91 -27.07 -8.77
CA VAL A 569 15.92 -26.82 -10.23
C VAL A 569 14.50 -26.99 -10.74
N SER A 570 13.96 -25.97 -11.38
CA SER A 570 12.60 -25.95 -11.90
C SER A 570 12.56 -25.64 -13.38
N HIS A 571 11.81 -26.42 -14.15
CA HIS A 571 11.49 -26.20 -15.54
C HIS A 571 9.98 -26.05 -15.68
N LYS A 572 9.50 -24.96 -16.28
CA LYS A 572 8.07 -24.68 -16.38
C LYS A 572 7.70 -24.18 -17.79
N PRO A 573 7.47 -25.09 -18.75
CA PRO A 573 6.81 -24.76 -20.00
C PRO A 573 5.35 -24.42 -19.78
N GLY A 574 4.82 -23.47 -20.55
CA GLY A 574 3.43 -23.06 -20.50
C GLY A 574 2.92 -22.61 -21.85
N LEU A 575 1.64 -22.78 -22.07
CA LEU A 575 0.92 -22.34 -23.25
C LEU A 575 -0.29 -21.52 -22.81
N SER A 576 -0.51 -20.37 -23.43
CA SER A 576 -1.68 -19.56 -23.16
C SER A 576 -2.31 -19.07 -24.45
N PHE A 577 -3.63 -19.12 -24.46
CA PHE A 577 -4.48 -18.62 -25.51
C PHE A 577 -5.15 -17.34 -25.03
N ARG A 578 -5.13 -16.28 -25.86
CA ARG A 578 -5.67 -14.98 -25.51
C ARG A 578 -6.49 -14.40 -26.67
N MET A 579 -7.68 -13.92 -26.35
CA MET A 579 -8.53 -13.13 -27.22
C MET A 579 -8.64 -11.70 -26.69
N VAL A 580 -8.31 -10.70 -27.51
CA VAL A 580 -8.32 -9.28 -27.13
C VAL A 580 -9.27 -8.52 -28.03
N LYS A 581 -10.45 -8.15 -27.51
CA LYS A 581 -11.43 -7.34 -28.21
C LYS A 581 -11.69 -6.02 -27.48
N LYS A 582 -12.28 -5.06 -28.15
CA LYS A 582 -12.53 -3.69 -27.64
C LYS A 582 -13.32 -3.65 -26.33
N LYS A 583 -14.25 -4.60 -26.11
CA LYS A 583 -15.11 -4.65 -24.93
C LYS A 583 -14.79 -5.79 -23.96
N TYR A 584 -14.03 -6.80 -24.36
CA TYR A 584 -13.70 -7.95 -23.53
C TYR A 584 -12.38 -8.60 -23.95
N ASN A 585 -11.67 -9.13 -22.97
CA ASN A 585 -10.45 -9.88 -23.14
C ASN A 585 -10.60 -11.20 -22.37
N TYR A 586 -10.19 -12.30 -22.98
CA TYR A 586 -10.11 -13.60 -22.36
C TYR A 586 -8.69 -14.13 -22.46
N SER A 587 -8.22 -14.76 -21.41
CA SER A 587 -6.98 -15.52 -21.44
C SER A 587 -7.19 -16.83 -20.70
N VAL A 588 -6.76 -17.93 -21.31
CA VAL A 588 -6.73 -19.26 -20.68
C VAL A 588 -5.36 -19.84 -20.94
N GLY A 589 -4.72 -20.35 -19.92
CA GLY A 589 -3.38 -20.92 -19.99
C GLY A 589 -3.23 -22.16 -19.12
N LEU A 590 -2.27 -22.97 -19.51
CA LEU A 590 -1.80 -24.12 -18.73
C LEU A 590 -0.28 -24.13 -18.78
N ALA A 591 0.34 -24.19 -17.61
CA ALA A 591 1.76 -24.48 -17.49
C ALA A 591 1.96 -25.76 -16.66
N VAL A 592 3.06 -26.44 -16.93
CA VAL A 592 3.46 -27.63 -16.18
C VAL A 592 4.85 -27.38 -15.63
N SER A 593 5.06 -27.52 -14.33
CA SER A 593 6.42 -27.48 -13.80
C SER A 593 6.90 -28.86 -13.39
N ASN A 594 8.16 -29.13 -13.69
CA ASN A 594 8.91 -30.20 -13.08
C ASN A 594 10.01 -29.57 -12.21
N THR A 595 9.93 -29.78 -10.91
CA THR A 595 10.84 -29.21 -9.95
C THR A 595 11.54 -30.30 -9.18
N SER A 596 12.86 -30.35 -9.29
CA SER A 596 13.72 -31.30 -8.56
C SER A 596 14.40 -30.62 -7.38
N PHE A 597 14.46 -31.31 -6.26
CA PHE A 597 15.06 -30.87 -5.01
C PHE A 597 16.19 -31.81 -4.60
N LYS A 598 17.27 -31.23 -4.10
CA LYS A 598 18.36 -31.94 -3.46
C LYS A 598 18.60 -31.35 -2.08
N GLN A 599 18.51 -32.16 -1.06
CA GLN A 599 18.78 -31.81 0.33
C GLN A 599 20.03 -32.55 0.76
N ASP A 600 20.98 -31.85 1.30
CA ASP A 600 22.23 -32.38 1.85
C ASP A 600 22.43 -31.85 3.25
N ASN A 601 22.12 -32.65 4.26
CA ASN A 601 22.43 -32.38 5.63
C ASN A 601 23.84 -32.91 5.94
N ARG A 602 24.82 -32.05 5.83
CA ARG A 602 26.24 -32.40 5.98
C ARG A 602 26.60 -32.80 7.40
N THR A 603 25.88 -32.32 8.40
CA THR A 603 26.11 -32.69 9.82
C THR A 603 25.66 -34.10 10.12
N GLN A 604 24.50 -34.51 9.56
CA GLN A 604 23.94 -35.84 9.78
C GLN A 604 24.30 -36.83 8.67
N ASN A 605 25.07 -36.43 7.65
CA ASN A 605 25.37 -37.20 6.44
C ASN A 605 24.12 -37.76 5.73
N LEU A 606 23.04 -36.96 5.72
CA LEU A 606 21.77 -37.35 5.16
C LEU A 606 21.56 -36.62 3.82
N PHE A 607 21.49 -37.40 2.75
CA PHE A 607 21.20 -36.90 1.41
C PHE A 607 19.82 -37.36 0.95
N ARG A 608 18.98 -36.41 0.48
CA ARG A 608 17.66 -36.70 -0.10
C ARG A 608 17.53 -36.06 -1.47
N LYS A 609 16.87 -36.74 -2.39
CA LYS A 609 16.52 -36.25 -3.72
C LYS A 609 15.10 -36.60 -4.03
N TYR A 610 14.28 -35.63 -4.43
CA TYR A 610 12.89 -35.82 -4.82
C TYR A 610 12.46 -34.80 -5.85
N SER A 611 11.34 -35.04 -6.54
CA SER A 611 10.81 -34.14 -7.55
C SER A 611 9.30 -34.09 -7.49
N PHE A 612 8.76 -32.94 -7.90
CA PHE A 612 7.33 -32.73 -8.05
C PHE A 612 6.99 -32.27 -9.45
N THR A 613 5.89 -32.79 -9.97
CA THR A 613 5.28 -32.28 -11.20
C THR A 613 3.96 -31.63 -10.84
N ASN A 614 3.80 -30.33 -11.18
CA ASN A 614 2.62 -29.55 -10.87
C ASN A 614 2.01 -28.94 -12.13
N PHE A 615 0.67 -28.84 -12.12
CA PHE A 615 -0.10 -28.23 -13.20
C PHE A 615 -0.63 -26.87 -12.74
N PHE A 616 -0.46 -25.83 -13.57
CA PHE A 616 -0.84 -24.45 -13.27
C PHE A 616 -1.84 -23.96 -14.30
N PRO A 617 -3.12 -24.30 -14.13
CA PRO A 617 -4.15 -23.67 -14.93
C PRO A 617 -4.30 -22.20 -14.54
N SER A 618 -4.52 -21.36 -15.54
CA SER A 618 -4.79 -19.94 -15.36
C SER A 618 -5.94 -19.49 -16.26
N ALA A 619 -6.75 -18.59 -15.78
CA ALA A 619 -7.83 -17.98 -16.52
C ALA A 619 -8.00 -16.52 -16.13
N SER A 620 -8.19 -15.64 -17.11
CA SER A 620 -8.49 -14.24 -16.89
C SER A 620 -9.59 -13.81 -17.84
N VAL A 621 -10.61 -13.15 -17.29
CA VAL A 621 -11.72 -12.57 -18.05
C VAL A 621 -11.84 -11.11 -17.65
N TYR A 622 -11.79 -10.23 -18.64
CA TYR A 622 -12.11 -8.81 -18.47
C TYR A 622 -13.25 -8.43 -19.40
N LYS A 623 -14.27 -7.80 -18.87
CA LYS A 623 -15.39 -7.26 -19.63
C LYS A 623 -15.58 -5.78 -19.28
N LYS A 624 -15.45 -4.91 -20.29
CA LYS A 624 -15.81 -3.49 -20.18
C LYS A 624 -17.34 -3.37 -20.19
N LEU A 625 -17.87 -2.70 -19.18
CA LEU A 625 -19.29 -2.39 -19.05
C LEU A 625 -19.61 -1.01 -19.66
N SER A 626 -20.89 -0.65 -19.72
CA SER A 626 -21.30 0.70 -20.12
C SER A 626 -20.76 1.77 -19.16
N GLY A 627 -20.43 2.94 -19.69
CA GLY A 627 -19.73 3.98 -18.93
C GLY A 627 -18.26 3.65 -18.74
N ASN A 628 -17.64 4.16 -17.65
CA ASN A 628 -16.25 3.87 -17.28
C ASN A 628 -16.20 2.72 -16.28
N GLY A 629 -16.87 1.61 -16.56
CA GLY A 629 -16.93 0.45 -15.68
C GLY A 629 -16.32 -0.81 -16.30
N GLY A 630 -15.92 -1.75 -15.46
CA GLY A 630 -15.40 -3.04 -15.87
C GLY A 630 -15.52 -4.11 -14.78
N ILE A 631 -15.58 -5.36 -15.21
CA ILE A 631 -15.46 -6.52 -14.34
C ILE A 631 -14.26 -7.35 -14.79
N ARG A 632 -13.47 -7.77 -13.82
CA ARG A 632 -12.32 -8.66 -14.04
C ARG A 632 -12.41 -9.85 -13.11
N ILE A 633 -12.21 -11.03 -13.65
CA ILE A 633 -12.13 -12.28 -12.91
C ILE A 633 -10.80 -12.93 -13.28
N ASN A 634 -10.01 -13.29 -12.29
CA ASN A 634 -8.75 -14.01 -12.49
C ASN A 634 -8.73 -15.25 -11.60
N TYR A 635 -8.14 -16.29 -12.13
CA TYR A 635 -7.79 -17.50 -11.43
C TYR A 635 -6.37 -17.90 -11.79
N ASN A 636 -5.57 -18.27 -10.79
CA ASN A 636 -4.25 -18.86 -11.00
C ASN A 636 -3.88 -19.82 -9.87
N GLY A 637 -3.13 -20.86 -10.22
CA GLY A 637 -2.49 -21.77 -9.29
C GLY A 637 -1.03 -21.35 -9.01
N SER A 638 -0.56 -21.60 -7.78
CA SER A 638 0.83 -21.43 -7.39
C SER A 638 1.26 -22.48 -6.38
N THR A 639 2.52 -22.88 -6.41
CA THR A 639 3.11 -23.79 -5.41
C THR A 639 4.03 -23.02 -4.48
N ARG A 640 4.20 -23.56 -3.28
CA ARG A 640 5.18 -23.11 -2.30
C ARG A 640 5.96 -24.30 -1.77
N ALA A 641 7.28 -24.27 -1.93
CA ALA A 641 8.18 -25.23 -1.31
C ALA A 641 8.34 -24.94 0.20
N PRO A 642 8.62 -25.97 1.03
CA PRO A 642 8.97 -25.74 2.42
C PRO A 642 10.24 -24.86 2.52
N SER A 643 10.30 -24.02 3.54
CA SER A 643 11.51 -23.27 3.84
C SER A 643 12.58 -24.17 4.45
N LEU A 644 13.80 -23.71 4.41
CA LEU A 644 14.94 -24.45 4.97
C LEU A 644 14.76 -24.72 6.46
N ASP A 645 14.34 -23.71 7.25
CA ASP A 645 14.08 -23.86 8.68
C ASP A 645 12.93 -24.87 8.96
N GLN A 646 11.95 -24.96 8.06
CA GLN A 646 10.87 -25.96 8.17
C GLN A 646 11.35 -27.39 7.91
N LEU A 647 12.41 -27.57 7.14
CA LEU A 647 12.95 -28.88 6.76
C LEU A 647 14.04 -29.40 7.71
N GLN A 648 14.73 -28.51 8.40
CA GLN A 648 15.87 -28.91 9.25
C GLN A 648 15.42 -29.59 10.54
N PRO A 649 15.75 -30.87 10.78
CA PRO A 649 15.34 -31.60 11.98
C PRO A 649 16.21 -31.24 13.20
N ILE A 650 16.38 -29.95 13.45
CA ILE A 650 17.14 -29.40 14.57
C ILE A 650 16.22 -28.56 15.44
N VAL A 651 16.37 -28.72 16.74
CA VAL A 651 15.63 -27.92 17.72
C VAL A 651 16.17 -26.50 17.72
N ASP A 652 15.29 -25.53 17.46
CA ASP A 652 15.56 -24.14 17.82
C ASP A 652 15.29 -23.97 19.32
N ASN A 653 16.34 -23.79 20.10
CA ASN A 653 16.30 -23.64 21.53
C ASN A 653 16.50 -22.19 22.00
N THR A 654 16.34 -21.22 21.13
CA THR A 654 16.37 -19.79 21.51
C THR A 654 15.28 -19.46 22.53
N ASP A 655 14.18 -20.21 22.47
CA ASP A 655 13.14 -20.24 23.50
C ASP A 655 12.97 -21.68 23.99
N GLN A 656 13.47 -21.97 25.18
CA GLN A 656 13.48 -23.34 25.72
C GLN A 656 12.09 -23.84 26.12
N VAL A 657 11.14 -22.93 26.35
CA VAL A 657 9.75 -23.30 26.67
C VAL A 657 8.94 -23.45 25.41
N ASN A 658 9.25 -22.71 24.35
CA ASN A 658 8.56 -22.81 23.07
C ASN A 658 9.56 -23.21 21.97
N GLN A 659 9.90 -24.48 21.92
CA GLN A 659 10.85 -25.00 20.95
C GLN A 659 10.20 -25.24 19.60
N TYR A 660 10.99 -25.10 18.54
CA TYR A 660 10.60 -25.48 17.18
C TYR A 660 11.56 -26.54 16.64
N ILE A 661 11.04 -27.53 15.95
CA ILE A 661 11.81 -28.54 15.23
C ILE A 661 11.33 -28.64 13.78
N GLY A 662 12.22 -28.66 12.83
CA GLY A 662 11.86 -28.81 11.42
C GLY A 662 11.39 -30.23 11.09
N ASN A 663 10.66 -30.36 10.00
CA ASN A 663 10.11 -31.61 9.48
C ASN A 663 10.63 -31.87 8.06
N PRO A 664 11.55 -32.81 7.86
CA PRO A 664 12.11 -33.09 6.54
C PRO A 664 11.14 -33.76 5.57
N ASP A 665 9.97 -34.24 6.04
CA ASP A 665 8.98 -34.95 5.24
C ASP A 665 7.88 -34.03 4.68
N LEU A 666 8.09 -32.70 4.73
CA LEU A 666 7.14 -31.76 4.19
C LEU A 666 7.07 -31.81 2.66
N ASN A 667 5.83 -31.84 2.17
CA ASN A 667 5.51 -31.73 0.76
C ASN A 667 5.24 -30.26 0.38
N GLN A 668 5.35 -29.95 -0.92
CA GLN A 668 4.92 -28.65 -1.44
C GLN A 668 3.44 -28.38 -1.16
N SER A 669 3.11 -27.15 -0.83
CA SER A 669 1.73 -26.69 -0.83
C SER A 669 1.33 -26.15 -2.20
N PHE A 670 0.05 -26.31 -2.58
CA PHE A 670 -0.54 -25.74 -3.78
C PHE A 670 -1.67 -24.79 -3.40
N THR A 671 -1.63 -23.56 -3.92
CA THR A 671 -2.62 -22.53 -3.64
C THR A 671 -3.41 -22.18 -4.89
N HIS A 672 -4.73 -22.29 -4.81
CA HIS A 672 -5.67 -21.80 -5.81
C HIS A 672 -6.08 -20.38 -5.44
N ASN A 673 -5.80 -19.41 -6.30
CA ASN A 673 -6.14 -17.99 -6.09
C ASN A 673 -7.27 -17.56 -7.00
N PHE A 674 -8.28 -16.93 -6.44
CA PHE A 674 -9.43 -16.35 -7.15
C PHE A 674 -9.50 -14.86 -6.83
N ASN A 675 -9.69 -14.06 -7.86
CA ASN A 675 -9.85 -12.62 -7.70
C ASN A 675 -10.96 -12.12 -8.62
N LEU A 676 -11.94 -11.42 -8.06
CA LEU A 676 -12.98 -10.71 -8.79
C LEU A 676 -12.90 -9.23 -8.43
N ASN A 677 -12.78 -8.37 -9.43
CA ASN A 677 -12.84 -6.93 -9.27
C ASN A 677 -13.95 -6.38 -10.15
N TYR A 678 -14.79 -5.55 -9.56
CA TYR A 678 -15.80 -4.75 -10.24
C TYR A 678 -15.54 -3.28 -9.91
N ASN A 679 -15.45 -2.46 -10.95
CA ASN A 679 -15.35 -1.03 -10.80
C ASN A 679 -16.32 -0.34 -11.77
N PHE A 680 -16.87 0.76 -11.30
CA PHE A 680 -17.75 1.63 -12.11
C PHE A 680 -17.61 3.05 -11.60
N TYR A 681 -17.46 4.00 -12.49
CA TYR A 681 -17.50 5.41 -12.16
C TYR A 681 -18.20 6.25 -13.23
N ASN A 682 -19.20 7.03 -12.81
CA ASN A 682 -19.87 8.00 -13.64
C ASN A 682 -19.40 9.41 -13.27
N VAL A 683 -18.56 9.99 -14.12
CA VAL A 683 -17.97 11.33 -13.91
C VAL A 683 -19.05 12.42 -13.78
N LEU A 684 -20.12 12.34 -14.58
CA LEU A 684 -21.17 13.37 -14.62
C LEU A 684 -22.08 13.38 -13.41
N GLN A 685 -22.35 12.20 -12.87
CA GLN A 685 -23.18 12.03 -11.70
C GLN A 685 -22.35 11.99 -10.42
N GLU A 686 -21.02 12.05 -10.54
CA GLU A 686 -20.07 11.92 -9.43
C GLU A 686 -20.40 10.74 -8.51
N LYS A 687 -20.75 9.58 -9.14
CA LYS A 687 -21.05 8.35 -8.41
C LYS A 687 -20.16 7.21 -8.90
N GLY A 688 -19.74 6.37 -7.98
CA GLY A 688 -18.90 5.22 -8.28
C GLY A 688 -19.16 4.06 -7.37
N MET A 689 -18.86 2.87 -7.84
CA MET A 689 -18.84 1.65 -7.08
C MET A 689 -17.56 0.89 -7.36
N TRP A 690 -16.99 0.38 -6.30
CA TRP A 690 -15.86 -0.51 -6.37
C TRP A 690 -16.11 -1.70 -5.45
N MET A 691 -15.84 -2.91 -5.94
CA MET A 691 -16.01 -4.15 -5.19
C MET A 691 -14.88 -5.11 -5.59
N GLY A 692 -14.26 -5.71 -4.59
CA GLY A 692 -13.27 -6.76 -4.76
C GLY A 692 -13.61 -7.96 -3.90
N ILE A 693 -13.51 -9.15 -4.50
CA ILE A 693 -13.54 -10.44 -3.78
C ILE A 693 -12.23 -11.14 -4.08
N TYR A 694 -11.48 -11.44 -3.06
CA TYR A 694 -10.26 -12.22 -3.13
C TYR A 694 -10.41 -13.49 -2.31
N GLY A 695 -10.01 -14.62 -2.85
CA GLY A 695 -10.04 -15.89 -2.14
C GLY A 695 -8.89 -16.80 -2.51
N ASN A 696 -8.47 -17.64 -1.55
CA ASN A 696 -7.55 -18.72 -1.79
C ASN A 696 -7.97 -20.00 -1.08
N PHE A 697 -7.63 -21.14 -1.68
CA PHE A 697 -7.71 -22.48 -1.10
C PHE A 697 -6.34 -23.12 -1.19
N VAL A 698 -5.89 -23.72 -0.09
CA VAL A 698 -4.54 -24.30 -0.01
C VAL A 698 -4.63 -25.82 0.18
N GLN A 699 -4.06 -26.53 -0.76
CA GLN A 699 -3.82 -27.98 -0.66
C GLN A 699 -2.44 -28.19 -0.05
N ASN A 700 -2.30 -29.19 0.83
CA ASN A 700 -1.08 -29.48 1.58
C ASN A 700 -0.53 -28.23 2.28
N ALA A 701 -1.42 -27.41 2.89
CA ALA A 701 -1.02 -26.21 3.60
C ALA A 701 -0.01 -26.54 4.69
N PHE A 702 0.99 -25.69 4.85
CA PHE A 702 1.89 -25.74 6.00
C PHE A 702 1.13 -25.26 7.23
N VAL A 703 0.91 -26.15 8.19
CA VAL A 703 0.20 -25.87 9.43
C VAL A 703 1.04 -26.22 10.63
N ASN A 704 0.77 -25.57 11.75
CA ASN A 704 1.49 -25.82 12.99
C ASN A 704 0.92 -27.00 13.72
N GLU A 705 1.79 -27.92 14.13
CA GLU A 705 1.54 -28.96 15.12
C GLU A 705 2.29 -28.59 16.37
N ARG A 706 1.59 -28.51 17.50
CA ARG A 706 2.14 -28.08 18.80
C ARG A 706 1.72 -29.06 19.89
N ASN A 707 2.72 -29.59 20.61
CA ASN A 707 2.53 -30.40 21.77
C ASN A 707 2.97 -29.62 23.02
N ILE A 708 2.09 -29.48 24.00
CA ILE A 708 2.30 -28.76 25.25
C ILE A 708 2.28 -29.77 26.39
N ASP A 709 3.32 -29.81 27.20
CA ASP A 709 3.44 -30.68 28.37
C ASP A 709 2.83 -30.07 29.65
N ALA A 710 2.86 -30.82 30.74
CA ALA A 710 2.32 -30.38 32.03
C ALA A 710 3.09 -29.20 32.66
N PHE A 711 4.31 -28.91 32.20
CA PHE A 711 5.14 -27.78 32.65
C PHE A 711 4.94 -26.54 31.76
N GLY A 712 3.98 -26.58 30.80
CA GLY A 712 3.75 -25.53 29.85
C GLY A 712 4.85 -25.42 28.77
N LYS A 713 5.78 -26.36 28.69
CA LYS A 713 6.78 -26.44 27.63
C LYS A 713 6.13 -26.97 26.37
N SER A 714 6.39 -26.31 25.26
CA SER A 714 5.82 -26.69 23.96
C SER A 714 6.88 -27.01 22.93
N ILE A 715 6.63 -28.04 22.13
CA ILE A 715 7.38 -28.37 20.93
C ILE A 715 6.45 -28.19 19.74
N SER A 716 6.86 -27.35 18.81
CA SER A 716 6.13 -27.07 17.57
C SER A 716 6.89 -27.60 16.37
N ARG A 717 6.16 -28.07 15.37
CA ARG A 717 6.70 -28.39 14.04
C ARG A 717 5.69 -28.05 12.95
N THR A 718 6.17 -27.87 11.74
CA THR A 718 5.29 -27.71 10.57
C THR A 718 4.91 -29.07 10.01
N VAL A 719 3.64 -29.26 9.68
CA VAL A 719 3.11 -30.44 8.99
C VAL A 719 2.22 -30.00 7.82
N ASN A 720 1.93 -30.91 6.88
CA ASN A 720 0.99 -30.63 5.80
C ASN A 720 -0.44 -31.00 6.21
N ALA A 721 -1.39 -30.12 5.90
CA ALA A 721 -2.82 -30.39 6.07
C ALA A 721 -3.67 -29.76 4.97
N ASN A 722 -4.85 -30.35 4.71
CA ASN A 722 -5.81 -29.84 3.74
C ASN A 722 -7.00 -29.15 4.41
N GLY A 723 -7.54 -28.10 3.76
CA GLY A 723 -8.78 -27.45 4.19
C GLY A 723 -8.60 -26.03 4.68
N ASN A 724 -7.41 -25.43 4.51
CA ASN A 724 -7.20 -24.01 4.74
C ASN A 724 -7.76 -23.21 3.59
N TYR A 725 -8.53 -22.17 3.92
CA TYR A 725 -8.99 -21.17 2.94
C TYR A 725 -9.13 -19.80 3.56
N TYR A 726 -9.10 -18.81 2.71
CA TYR A 726 -9.33 -17.41 3.03
C TYR A 726 -10.18 -16.75 1.94
N VAL A 727 -11.20 -15.99 2.34
CA VAL A 727 -12.02 -15.20 1.43
C VAL A 727 -12.20 -13.82 2.04
N ASN A 728 -11.96 -12.79 1.24
CA ASN A 728 -12.13 -11.40 1.62
C ASN A 728 -13.05 -10.69 0.64
N LEU A 729 -14.03 -9.96 1.17
CA LEU A 729 -14.90 -9.05 0.45
C LEU A 729 -14.58 -7.62 0.87
N TYR A 730 -14.40 -6.77 -0.11
CA TYR A 730 -14.28 -5.34 0.08
C TYR A 730 -15.17 -4.62 -0.92
N SER A 731 -15.92 -3.61 -0.46
CA SER A 731 -16.73 -2.81 -1.35
C SER A 731 -16.86 -1.36 -0.86
N ASN A 732 -17.07 -0.46 -1.82
CA ASN A 732 -17.36 0.93 -1.55
C ASN A 732 -18.24 1.49 -2.69
N TYR A 733 -19.37 2.04 -2.33
CA TYR A 733 -20.23 2.83 -3.22
C TYR A 733 -20.21 4.28 -2.75
N ASN A 734 -19.92 5.20 -3.65
CA ASN A 734 -19.88 6.62 -3.35
C ASN A 734 -20.72 7.42 -4.34
N PHE A 735 -21.34 8.46 -3.84
CA PHE A 735 -22.12 9.39 -4.66
C PHE A 735 -22.17 10.78 -4.02
N LYS A 736 -22.41 11.79 -4.84
CA LYS A 736 -22.48 13.17 -4.40
C LYS A 736 -23.90 13.70 -4.50
N ILE A 737 -24.40 14.22 -3.40
CA ILE A 737 -25.63 15.00 -3.38
C ILE A 737 -25.26 16.44 -3.75
N LYS A 738 -25.68 16.89 -4.95
CA LYS A 738 -25.25 18.18 -5.54
C LYS A 738 -25.64 19.39 -4.68
N LYS A 739 -26.81 19.36 -4.06
CA LYS A 739 -27.23 20.32 -3.05
C LYS A 739 -27.63 19.53 -1.78
N PRO A 740 -26.90 19.65 -0.69
CA PRO A 740 -25.97 20.69 -0.22
C PRO A 740 -24.46 20.44 -0.48
N ASN A 741 -24.06 19.77 -1.55
CA ASN A 741 -22.66 19.44 -1.89
C ASN A 741 -22.02 18.50 -0.88
N ILE A 742 -22.70 17.39 -0.62
CA ILE A 742 -22.23 16.34 0.32
C ILE A 742 -21.90 15.10 -0.50
N ARG A 743 -20.75 14.50 -0.23
CA ARG A 743 -20.39 13.18 -0.72
C ARG A 743 -20.68 12.16 0.36
N ILE A 744 -21.35 11.09 -0.03
CA ILE A 744 -21.67 9.95 0.84
C ILE A 744 -20.97 8.72 0.26
N SER A 745 -20.39 7.92 1.13
CA SER A 745 -19.83 6.62 0.80
C SER A 745 -20.34 5.56 1.77
N PHE A 746 -20.59 4.36 1.29
CA PHE A 746 -20.89 3.22 2.12
C PHE A 746 -20.47 1.92 1.43
N GLY A 747 -20.21 0.88 2.21
CA GLY A 747 -19.88 -0.42 1.65
C GLY A 747 -19.73 -1.50 2.71
N PRO A 748 -20.29 -2.69 2.45
CA PRO A 748 -19.98 -3.87 3.24
C PRO A 748 -18.55 -4.33 3.02
N ASN A 749 -17.95 -4.87 4.08
CA ASN A 749 -16.66 -5.51 4.06
C ASN A 749 -16.69 -6.76 4.94
N GLY A 750 -15.83 -7.72 4.64
CA GLY A 750 -15.74 -8.91 5.46
C GLY A 750 -14.66 -9.86 5.04
N ASN A 751 -14.24 -10.70 5.97
CA ASN A 751 -13.36 -11.82 5.68
C ASN A 751 -13.87 -13.10 6.36
N LEU A 752 -13.56 -14.21 5.74
CA LEU A 752 -13.80 -15.55 6.25
C LEU A 752 -12.53 -16.35 6.06
N SER A 753 -12.02 -16.96 7.14
CA SER A 753 -10.87 -17.87 7.07
C SER A 753 -11.11 -19.14 7.86
N ARG A 754 -10.58 -20.23 7.35
CA ARG A 754 -10.49 -21.51 8.03
C ARG A 754 -9.03 -21.92 8.04
N ASN A 755 -8.51 -22.14 9.26
CA ASN A 755 -7.15 -22.57 9.50
C ASN A 755 -7.16 -23.87 10.27
N ILE A 756 -6.32 -24.81 9.87
CA ILE A 756 -6.12 -26.08 10.54
C ILE A 756 -4.80 -25.98 11.30
N SER A 757 -4.81 -26.49 12.52
CA SER A 757 -3.64 -26.72 13.36
C SER A 757 -3.79 -28.03 14.11
N PHE A 758 -2.73 -28.47 14.78
CA PHE A 758 -2.78 -29.63 15.67
C PHE A 758 -2.27 -29.20 17.05
N LEU A 759 -3.02 -29.55 18.08
CA LEU A 759 -2.67 -29.30 19.46
C LEU A 759 -2.74 -30.62 20.23
N ASN A 760 -1.64 -31.06 20.82
CA ASN A 760 -1.50 -32.33 21.53
C ASN A 760 -2.07 -33.51 20.69
N ASN A 761 -1.66 -33.59 19.42
CA ASN A 761 -2.11 -34.55 18.40
C ASN A 761 -3.60 -34.49 18.03
N GLN A 762 -4.35 -33.49 18.55
CA GLN A 762 -5.74 -33.28 18.17
C GLN A 762 -5.84 -32.23 17.07
N LYS A 763 -6.61 -32.54 16.02
CA LYS A 763 -6.86 -31.61 14.92
C LYS A 763 -7.78 -30.47 15.36
N ALA A 764 -7.28 -29.24 15.34
CA ALA A 764 -8.03 -28.02 15.55
C ALA A 764 -8.48 -27.41 14.24
N VAL A 765 -9.76 -27.10 14.13
CA VAL A 765 -10.33 -26.34 13.02
C VAL A 765 -10.76 -24.97 13.55
N ASN A 766 -10.06 -23.95 13.12
CA ASN A 766 -10.26 -22.57 13.57
C ASN A 766 -10.91 -21.77 12.45
N THR A 767 -12.11 -21.26 12.71
CA THR A 767 -12.86 -20.44 11.75
C THR A 767 -12.98 -19.02 12.28
N ASN A 768 -12.49 -18.06 11.49
CA ASN A 768 -12.63 -16.65 11.79
C ASN A 768 -13.49 -15.97 10.73
N SER A 769 -14.49 -15.24 11.18
CA SER A 769 -15.33 -14.43 10.30
C SER A 769 -15.49 -13.03 10.87
N ASN A 770 -15.19 -12.04 10.04
CA ASN A 770 -15.45 -10.64 10.34
C ASN A 770 -16.33 -10.08 9.24
N TYR A 771 -17.38 -9.38 9.59
CA TYR A 771 -18.24 -8.69 8.64
C TYR A 771 -18.72 -7.37 9.21
N GLY A 772 -18.69 -6.35 8.38
CA GLY A 772 -18.96 -4.99 8.80
C GLY A 772 -19.51 -4.09 7.71
N LEU A 773 -19.88 -2.91 8.13
CA LEU A 773 -20.32 -1.82 7.27
C LEU A 773 -19.45 -0.60 7.51
N ARG A 774 -19.06 0.05 6.43
CA ARG A 774 -18.41 1.36 6.42
C ARG A 774 -19.39 2.40 5.93
N PHE A 775 -19.33 3.56 6.55
CA PHE A 775 -20.13 4.72 6.18
C PHE A 775 -19.24 5.96 6.24
N GLY A 776 -19.30 6.82 5.21
CA GLY A 776 -18.56 8.06 5.18
C GLY A 776 -19.42 9.21 4.66
N ILE A 777 -19.24 10.38 5.24
CA ILE A 777 -19.80 11.64 4.77
C ILE A 777 -18.68 12.66 4.67
N SER A 778 -18.62 13.38 3.54
CA SER A 778 -17.71 14.52 3.44
C SER A 778 -18.39 15.72 2.80
N LYS A 779 -18.00 16.90 3.27
CA LYS A 779 -18.47 18.18 2.76
C LYS A 779 -17.31 19.14 2.66
N GLU A 780 -17.12 19.65 1.45
CA GLU A 780 -16.06 20.60 1.15
C GLU A 780 -16.65 21.90 0.63
N LYS A 781 -16.10 23.03 1.08
CA LYS A 781 -16.30 24.34 0.49
C LYS A 781 -14.94 24.99 0.30
N GLU A 782 -14.62 25.21 -0.97
CA GLU A 782 -13.34 25.77 -1.39
C GLU A 782 -12.91 26.96 -0.52
N LYS A 783 -11.65 26.95 -0.05
CA LYS A 783 -11.03 27.98 0.80
C LYS A 783 -11.74 28.32 2.12
N LYS A 784 -12.70 27.50 2.54
CA LYS A 784 -13.43 27.73 3.78
C LYS A 784 -13.32 26.55 4.73
N TYR A 785 -13.72 25.37 4.29
CA TYR A 785 -13.68 24.17 5.12
C TYR A 785 -13.66 22.89 4.29
N ASP A 786 -13.04 21.85 4.86
CA ASP A 786 -13.15 20.45 4.47
C ASP A 786 -13.49 19.65 5.72
N ILE A 787 -14.58 18.91 5.69
CA ILE A 787 -15.08 18.14 6.81
C ILE A 787 -15.36 16.74 6.32
N SER A 788 -14.77 15.74 6.95
CA SER A 788 -15.05 14.35 6.70
C SER A 788 -15.37 13.60 7.99
N PHE A 789 -16.25 12.64 7.87
CA PHE A 789 -16.71 11.76 8.93
C PHE A 789 -16.76 10.34 8.38
N ASN A 790 -16.11 9.40 9.04
CA ASN A 790 -16.11 8.00 8.67
C ASN A 790 -16.41 7.13 9.87
N ALA A 791 -17.33 6.20 9.71
CA ALA A 791 -17.70 5.22 10.71
C ALA A 791 -17.59 3.81 10.16
N GLU A 792 -17.14 2.89 11.00
CA GLU A 792 -17.12 1.46 10.69
C GLU A 792 -17.62 0.68 11.89
N ILE A 793 -18.49 -0.28 11.63
CA ILE A 793 -18.95 -1.26 12.62
C ILE A 793 -18.68 -2.66 12.08
N THR A 794 -18.08 -3.51 12.90
CA THR A 794 -17.67 -4.87 12.49
C THR A 794 -18.07 -5.88 13.57
N ARG A 795 -18.67 -6.99 13.16
CA ARG A 795 -18.84 -8.17 13.99
C ARG A 795 -17.63 -9.09 13.80
N VAL A 796 -16.97 -9.44 14.89
CA VAL A 796 -15.84 -10.37 14.94
C VAL A 796 -16.34 -11.67 15.56
N ASN A 797 -16.11 -12.79 14.87
CA ASN A 797 -16.47 -14.12 15.34
C ASN A 797 -15.30 -15.07 15.07
N SER A 798 -14.75 -15.64 16.13
CA SER A 798 -13.67 -16.63 16.08
C SER A 798 -14.11 -17.89 16.83
N LYS A 799 -14.00 -19.06 16.21
CA LYS A 799 -14.39 -20.35 16.76
C LYS A 799 -13.27 -21.35 16.60
N SER A 800 -12.99 -22.09 17.63
CA SER A 800 -12.09 -23.25 17.61
C SER A 800 -12.87 -24.53 17.87
N SER A 801 -12.56 -25.62 17.16
CA SER A 801 -13.24 -26.90 17.32
C SER A 801 -12.86 -27.64 18.62
N ILE A 802 -11.71 -27.31 19.20
CA ILE A 802 -11.19 -27.99 20.39
C ILE A 802 -11.17 -27.11 21.64
N ASN A 803 -11.23 -25.77 21.49
CA ASN A 803 -11.12 -24.84 22.61
C ASN A 803 -12.27 -23.83 22.61
N THR A 804 -13.34 -24.14 23.31
CA THR A 804 -14.50 -23.23 23.43
C THR A 804 -14.19 -21.99 24.26
N GLY A 805 -13.26 -22.07 25.22
CA GLY A 805 -12.83 -20.93 26.05
C GLY A 805 -12.08 -19.84 25.26
N ALA A 806 -11.42 -20.18 24.16
CA ALA A 806 -10.72 -19.24 23.28
C ALA A 806 -11.64 -18.55 22.23
N GLN A 807 -12.93 -18.88 22.19
CA GLN A 807 -13.86 -18.30 21.22
C GLN A 807 -14.07 -16.82 21.46
N ALA A 808 -14.21 -16.05 20.39
CA ALA A 808 -14.53 -14.64 20.41
C ALA A 808 -15.79 -14.35 19.59
N ASN A 809 -16.67 -13.53 20.15
CA ASN A 809 -17.89 -13.08 19.46
C ASN A 809 -18.29 -11.69 19.97
N TYR A 810 -17.81 -10.63 19.32
CA TYR A 810 -18.01 -9.28 19.78
C TYR A 810 -18.17 -8.27 18.64
N TRP A 811 -18.75 -7.12 18.96
CA TRP A 811 -18.78 -5.96 18.09
C TRP A 811 -17.59 -5.05 18.35
N GLN A 812 -17.03 -4.52 17.27
CA GLN A 812 -16.08 -3.41 17.34
C GLN A 812 -16.55 -2.28 16.42
N GLY A 813 -16.20 -1.07 16.80
CA GLY A 813 -16.53 0.12 16.04
C GLY A 813 -15.39 1.12 16.02
N SER A 814 -15.31 1.88 14.95
CA SER A 814 -14.43 3.04 14.86
C SER A 814 -15.18 4.21 14.24
N LEU A 815 -14.79 5.40 14.70
CA LEU A 815 -15.29 6.66 14.21
C LEU A 815 -14.10 7.58 14.00
N SER A 816 -13.94 8.15 12.81
CA SER A 816 -12.95 9.18 12.55
C SER A 816 -13.61 10.41 11.95
N THR A 817 -13.15 11.57 12.41
CA THR A 817 -13.59 12.87 11.92
C THR A 817 -12.36 13.70 11.61
N ASP A 818 -12.29 14.25 10.40
CA ASP A 818 -11.23 15.17 10.00
C ASP A 818 -11.89 16.50 9.60
N ILE A 819 -11.41 17.60 10.17
CA ILE A 819 -11.94 18.94 9.96
C ILE A 819 -10.79 19.89 9.67
N GLU A 820 -10.86 20.56 8.53
CA GLU A 820 -9.98 21.67 8.17
C GLU A 820 -10.84 22.92 7.96
N ILE A 821 -10.49 24.03 8.61
CA ILE A 821 -11.20 25.31 8.50
C ILE A 821 -10.17 26.41 8.23
N THR A 822 -10.40 27.18 7.15
CA THR A 822 -9.66 28.40 6.91
C THR A 822 -10.30 29.55 7.66
N LEU A 823 -9.58 30.09 8.61
CA LEU A 823 -9.96 31.23 9.45
C LEU A 823 -9.51 32.56 8.83
N PRO A 824 -10.01 33.72 9.32
CA PRO A 824 -9.47 35.03 8.93
C PRO A 824 -7.95 35.13 9.10
N TYR A 825 -7.33 36.09 8.43
CA TYR A 825 -5.89 36.35 8.47
C TYR A 825 -5.02 35.17 8.01
N LYS A 826 -5.53 34.29 7.13
CA LYS A 826 -4.85 33.10 6.60
C LYS A 826 -4.47 32.04 7.65
N PHE A 827 -5.13 32.04 8.79
CA PHE A 827 -5.02 30.91 9.70
C PHE A 827 -5.76 29.69 9.16
N ARG A 828 -5.21 28.52 9.41
CA ARG A 828 -5.79 27.22 9.09
C ARG A 828 -5.85 26.40 10.37
N PHE A 829 -7.06 26.05 10.77
CA PHE A 829 -7.29 25.13 11.88
C PHE A 829 -7.55 23.75 11.31
N GLU A 830 -6.80 22.77 11.77
CA GLU A 830 -6.93 21.37 11.41
C GLU A 830 -7.14 20.57 12.69
N THR A 831 -8.09 19.65 12.68
CA THR A 831 -8.32 18.75 13.83
C THR A 831 -8.83 17.40 13.33
N ASP A 832 -8.35 16.33 13.96
CA ASP A 832 -8.80 14.96 13.74
C ASP A 832 -9.13 14.29 15.07
N LEU A 833 -10.22 13.55 15.06
CA LEU A 833 -10.68 12.77 16.20
C LEU A 833 -10.90 11.33 15.75
N ASN A 834 -10.26 10.38 16.45
CA ASN A 834 -10.39 8.95 16.19
C ASN A 834 -10.91 8.26 17.46
N TYR A 835 -12.12 7.78 17.41
CA TYR A 835 -12.75 6.99 18.45
C TYR A 835 -12.75 5.52 18.05
N ARG A 836 -12.26 4.64 18.92
CA ARG A 836 -12.27 3.18 18.72
C ARG A 836 -12.88 2.50 19.93
N THR A 837 -13.72 1.53 19.69
CA THR A 837 -14.36 0.75 20.77
C THR A 837 -14.46 -0.73 20.36
N LYS A 838 -14.27 -1.59 21.35
CA LYS A 838 -14.61 -3.01 21.26
C LYS A 838 -15.61 -3.34 22.38
N GLN A 839 -16.56 -4.21 22.10
CA GLN A 839 -17.56 -4.66 23.08
C GLN A 839 -16.86 -5.22 24.32
N LYS A 840 -17.40 -4.93 25.50
CA LYS A 840 -16.90 -5.49 26.77
C LYS A 840 -16.95 -7.01 26.73
N ASP A 841 -15.94 -7.63 27.28
CA ASP A 841 -15.82 -9.07 27.44
C ASP A 841 -15.30 -9.33 28.87
N SER A 842 -16.00 -10.15 29.64
CA SER A 842 -15.69 -10.40 31.06
C SER A 842 -14.30 -10.98 31.32
N ARG A 843 -13.72 -11.62 30.30
CA ARG A 843 -12.34 -12.16 30.37
C ARG A 843 -11.27 -11.07 30.43
N PHE A 844 -11.64 -9.82 30.07
CA PHE A 844 -10.70 -8.70 29.94
C PHE A 844 -11.20 -7.52 30.77
N PRO A 845 -10.58 -7.25 31.93
CA PRO A 845 -11.00 -6.16 32.82
C PRO A 845 -10.67 -4.76 32.26
N ALA A 846 -9.65 -4.66 31.40
CA ALA A 846 -9.20 -3.37 30.89
C ALA A 846 -10.21 -2.72 29.94
N LYS A 847 -10.37 -1.38 30.10
CA LYS A 847 -11.19 -0.57 29.19
C LYS A 847 -10.63 -0.61 27.78
N ASN A 848 -11.43 -0.98 26.78
CA ASN A 848 -11.04 -1.09 25.40
C ASN A 848 -11.77 -0.08 24.49
N THR A 849 -11.84 1.14 24.98
CA THR A 849 -12.38 2.29 24.24
C THR A 849 -11.39 3.43 24.38
N PHE A 850 -10.96 3.97 23.24
CA PHE A 850 -9.93 5.02 23.16
C PHE A 850 -10.38 6.11 22.24
N THR A 851 -10.07 7.34 22.61
CA THR A 851 -10.29 8.53 21.79
C THR A 851 -8.96 9.25 21.62
N THR A 852 -8.43 9.29 20.44
CA THR A 852 -7.28 10.15 20.12
C THR A 852 -7.80 11.39 19.44
N TRP A 853 -7.43 12.56 19.95
CA TRP A 853 -7.82 13.84 19.40
C TRP A 853 -6.57 14.70 19.18
N ASN A 854 -6.36 15.12 17.94
CA ASN A 854 -5.25 15.98 17.54
C ASN A 854 -5.82 17.30 17.01
N ALA A 855 -5.07 18.40 17.22
CA ALA A 855 -5.42 19.69 16.63
C ALA A 855 -4.16 20.46 16.25
N SER A 856 -4.25 21.27 15.21
CA SER A 856 -3.19 22.18 14.81
C SER A 856 -3.76 23.51 14.33
N LEU A 857 -2.99 24.59 14.56
CA LEU A 857 -3.24 25.91 14.03
C LEU A 857 -2.00 26.36 13.26
N LYS A 858 -2.19 26.62 11.97
CA LYS A 858 -1.11 26.97 11.05
C LYS A 858 -1.38 28.32 10.40
N ARG A 859 -0.34 29.07 10.04
CA ARG A 859 -0.46 30.34 9.33
C ARG A 859 0.62 30.45 8.26
N ASN A 860 0.21 30.82 7.06
CA ASN A 860 1.11 31.15 5.98
C ASN A 860 1.61 32.58 6.12
N LEU A 861 2.92 32.76 5.97
CA LEU A 861 3.64 34.01 6.13
C LEU A 861 4.45 34.35 4.86
N PHE A 862 4.79 35.60 4.68
CA PHE A 862 5.71 36.09 3.62
C PHE A 862 5.35 35.60 2.21
N LYS A 863 4.10 35.86 1.77
CA LYS A 863 3.57 35.38 0.46
C LYS A 863 3.68 33.87 0.30
N ASP A 864 3.27 33.13 1.35
CA ASP A 864 3.23 31.68 1.42
C ASP A 864 4.61 30.96 1.30
N LYS A 865 5.71 31.70 1.48
CA LYS A 865 7.04 31.09 1.52
C LYS A 865 7.31 30.38 2.84
N PHE A 866 6.74 30.86 3.92
CA PHE A 866 6.85 30.25 5.23
C PHE A 866 5.46 29.85 5.76
N GLU A 867 5.41 28.76 6.50
CA GLU A 867 4.24 28.35 7.28
C GLU A 867 4.72 28.12 8.72
N ALA A 868 4.11 28.82 9.66
CA ALA A 868 4.32 28.58 11.09
C ALA A 868 3.09 27.87 11.65
N GLY A 869 3.29 26.88 12.50
CA GLY A 869 2.22 26.08 13.09
C GLY A 869 2.49 25.67 14.52
N ILE A 870 1.43 25.52 15.27
CA ILE A 870 1.42 24.81 16.55
C ILE A 870 0.46 23.64 16.47
N SER A 871 0.88 22.48 16.94
CA SER A 871 0.04 21.28 17.00
C SER A 871 0.07 20.68 18.39
N VAL A 872 -1.06 20.05 18.76
CA VAL A 872 -1.18 19.23 19.96
C VAL A 872 -1.66 17.85 19.52
N ASN A 873 -0.89 16.82 19.84
CA ASN A 873 -1.24 15.44 19.56
C ASN A 873 -1.79 14.81 20.83
N ASP A 874 -2.84 13.99 20.67
CA ASP A 874 -3.54 13.28 21.74
C ASP A 874 -3.95 14.20 22.90
N ILE A 875 -4.77 15.20 22.60
CA ILE A 875 -5.25 16.22 23.55
C ILE A 875 -5.85 15.58 24.81
N LEU A 876 -6.55 14.44 24.66
CA LEU A 876 -7.19 13.73 25.74
C LEU A 876 -6.22 12.85 26.54
N ASN A 877 -5.00 12.60 26.02
CA ASN A 877 -4.01 11.68 26.57
C ASN A 877 -4.57 10.27 26.78
N GLU A 878 -5.37 9.80 25.83
CA GLU A 878 -5.99 8.48 25.84
C GLU A 878 -5.34 7.49 24.85
N ASN A 879 -4.25 7.85 24.19
CA ASN A 879 -3.51 6.94 23.34
C ASN A 879 -2.79 5.88 24.18
N ARG A 880 -3.50 4.83 24.52
CA ARG A 880 -2.97 3.72 25.33
C ARG A 880 -2.54 2.59 24.43
N GLY A 881 -1.33 2.09 24.64
CA GLY A 881 -0.86 0.87 24.01
C GLY A 881 -1.52 -0.36 24.63
N TYR A 882 -2.67 -0.73 24.07
CA TYR A 882 -3.45 -1.87 24.56
C TYR A 882 -4.07 -2.61 23.38
N ASP A 883 -3.96 -3.93 23.38
CA ASP A 883 -4.61 -4.79 22.41
C ASP A 883 -5.10 -6.10 23.04
N ARG A 884 -6.13 -6.70 22.42
CA ARG A 884 -6.65 -8.03 22.74
C ARG A 884 -6.57 -8.91 21.50
N THR A 885 -5.99 -10.09 21.67
CA THR A 885 -5.85 -11.08 20.62
C THR A 885 -6.48 -12.39 21.03
N PHE A 886 -7.04 -13.08 20.04
CA PHE A 886 -7.58 -14.42 20.15
C PHE A 886 -6.90 -15.31 19.12
N SER A 887 -6.50 -16.48 19.51
CA SER A 887 -5.93 -17.50 18.62
C SER A 887 -6.51 -18.87 18.95
N ASP A 888 -6.01 -19.90 18.28
CA ASP A 888 -6.54 -21.27 18.31
C ASP A 888 -6.71 -21.84 19.73
N ASN A 889 -5.76 -21.51 20.61
CA ASN A 889 -5.70 -22.08 21.95
C ASN A 889 -5.42 -21.06 23.03
N ARG A 890 -5.55 -19.75 22.74
CA ARG A 890 -5.29 -18.72 23.75
C ARG A 890 -6.00 -17.42 23.45
N TYR A 891 -6.19 -16.64 24.48
CA TYR A 891 -6.43 -15.21 24.37
C TYR A 891 -5.41 -14.43 25.18
N ALA A 892 -5.11 -13.21 24.75
CA ALA A 892 -4.12 -12.39 25.40
C ALA A 892 -4.52 -10.91 25.44
N GLU A 893 -4.11 -10.23 26.51
CA GLU A 893 -4.05 -8.79 26.61
C GLU A 893 -2.58 -8.36 26.53
N THR A 894 -2.33 -7.37 25.70
CA THR A 894 -1.00 -6.80 25.54
C THR A 894 -1.04 -5.32 25.86
N PHE A 895 -0.15 -4.88 26.75
CA PHE A 895 0.09 -3.48 27.08
C PHE A 895 1.47 -3.09 26.57
N TYR A 896 1.58 -1.94 25.91
CA TYR A 896 2.82 -1.47 25.32
C TYR A 896 2.95 0.05 25.36
N ASN A 897 4.18 0.57 25.28
CA ASN A 897 4.43 2.00 25.30
C ASN A 897 4.01 2.66 24.00
N THR A 898 3.35 3.81 24.08
CA THR A 898 2.92 4.64 22.94
C THR A 898 3.30 6.09 23.17
N LEU A 899 3.24 6.87 22.09
CA LEU A 899 3.30 8.32 22.17
C LEU A 899 2.09 8.85 22.94
N GLN A 900 2.37 9.53 24.04
CA GLN A 900 1.38 10.25 24.82
C GLN A 900 1.23 11.68 24.29
N ARG A 901 0.38 12.48 24.96
CA ARG A 901 0.13 13.85 24.59
C ARG A 901 1.42 14.67 24.54
N PHE A 902 1.63 15.36 23.43
CA PHE A 902 2.68 16.35 23.27
C PHE A 902 2.23 17.47 22.34
N TRP A 903 2.87 18.60 22.46
CA TRP A 903 2.69 19.71 21.55
C TRP A 903 3.96 19.94 20.73
N MET A 904 3.84 20.61 19.58
CA MET A 904 4.96 20.88 18.71
C MET A 904 4.78 22.20 18.00
N LEU A 905 5.82 23.03 17.99
CA LEU A 905 5.96 24.18 17.08
C LEU A 905 6.62 23.71 15.81
N THR A 906 6.07 24.12 14.67
CA THR A 906 6.61 23.81 13.35
C THR A 906 6.85 25.07 12.55
N LEU A 907 7.98 25.12 11.86
CA LEU A 907 8.29 26.17 10.88
C LEU A 907 8.65 25.47 9.58
N THR A 908 7.91 25.77 8.53
CA THR A 908 8.13 25.24 7.18
C THR A 908 8.56 26.36 6.24
N TRP A 909 9.67 26.16 5.53
CA TRP A 909 10.13 27.04 4.46
C TRP A 909 9.95 26.35 3.12
N ASN A 910 9.11 26.93 2.26
CA ASN A 910 8.92 26.51 0.88
C ASN A 910 9.74 27.41 -0.04
N PHE A 911 10.71 26.84 -0.76
CA PHE A 911 11.55 27.57 -1.69
C PHE A 911 11.38 27.07 -3.12
N SER A 912 11.37 28.01 -4.06
CA SER A 912 11.39 27.68 -5.48
C SER A 912 12.03 28.82 -6.27
N LYS A 913 12.80 28.47 -7.30
CA LYS A 913 13.29 29.40 -8.30
C LYS A 913 12.94 28.83 -9.67
N ASN A 914 11.73 29.08 -10.09
CA ASN A 914 11.28 28.93 -11.47
C ASN A 914 11.37 30.31 -12.12
N GLY A 915 11.85 30.38 -13.34
CA GLY A 915 12.22 31.66 -13.98
C GLY A 915 11.09 32.66 -14.24
N LYS A 916 10.27 32.96 -13.27
CA LYS A 916 9.53 34.20 -13.01
C LYS A 916 8.78 34.08 -11.69
N PRO A 917 8.72 35.16 -10.87
CA PRO A 917 7.78 35.17 -9.75
C PRO A 917 6.36 35.00 -10.31
N VAL A 918 5.55 34.17 -9.61
CA VAL A 918 4.13 34.13 -9.89
C VAL A 918 3.59 35.52 -9.65
N SER A 919 3.24 36.22 -10.72
CA SER A 919 2.52 37.46 -10.65
C SER A 919 1.18 37.20 -9.98
N ASP A 920 0.81 38.07 -9.07
CA ASP A 920 -0.45 38.15 -8.34
C ASP A 920 -1.65 37.81 -9.24
N PHE A 921 -2.37 36.77 -8.85
CA PHE A 921 -3.73 36.49 -9.26
C PHE A 921 -4.67 36.54 -8.05
#